data_2823c9f79b6883d23e75b4261f4305bd
#
_entry.id   2823c9f79b6883d23e75b4261f4305bd
#
_cell.length_a   1.000
_cell.length_b   1.000
_cell.length_c   1.000
_cell.angle_alpha   90.00
_cell.angle_beta   90.00
_cell.angle_gamma   90.00
#
_symmetry.space_group_name_H-M   'P 1'
#
loop_
_entity.id
_entity.type
_entity.pdbx_description
1 polymer ?
#
loop_
_entity_poly.entity_id
_entity_poly.type
_entity_poly.pdbx_seq_one_letter_code
_entity_poly.pdbx_strand_id
1 'polypeptide(L)'
;RQRQMCIRDRDIAEAQQAADAQAQCQLADAQRQAEANTAAADAETARQAEAVRRSAQQTEAQLRSDMEDRVSDAAISRITAAAAGVMAQDAFAPARASLVDDFLAHIGEHLTTQPSDALALAETGTLTVTVESAEPLSAAALDALTDTLTRAYGHVTVMTTVRPELIGGVCLRIGDTHYDGTLRHALDLLEQDAANSVLHTTQETPDLADCIRAKLADTHVGIDVFQSGVVTSLSDGICRIRGLADAMAGELLAFDGTLRGMVMDLGREDIGVVLLGPYGHLQEGDRVRRTGQIMSVPVGEEMTGRVVDALGRPIDGLGPIRTTERRAIESPAPGVIARKGVSVPLQTGIKAIDALVPIGRGQRELIIGDRQTGKTAIAIDAILNQKDTGVLCIYVAIGQKESTVAGVVQKLRDRGAMAYTTVVCAHASETAPMLYIAPYAGAAIGEYFMYRGRDVLIVYDDLSKQAVAYREISLLLQRPPGREAYPGDVFYLHSRLLERAARLSEEAGGGSMTALPIIETQAGDISAYIPTNVISITDGQIFLETDLFHAGVRPAINVGLSVSRVGGAAQLGAMKQVAGRLRMDLAQYRELASFAQFGSDLDKATRDTLARGSRMTELLKQPQYAPMDAADQVAVLFAAGEGYTDTIAVEDVPRYADALLACIHRTYPELHNLVHSGKKLPPEALERLRELAAETLKNL
;
A
#
# COMPACT_ATOMS: atom_id res chain seq x y z
N ARG A 1 -38.20 70.27 -43.96
CA ARG A 1 -36.95 69.60 -44.30
C ARG A 1 -35.79 69.93 -43.31
N GLN A 2 -35.58 71.23 -42.94
CA GLN A 2 -34.54 71.57 -41.94
C GLN A 2 -34.73 70.95 -40.55
N ARG A 3 -35.98 70.93 -39.99
CA ARG A 3 -36.26 70.27 -38.69
C ARG A 3 -36.04 68.75 -38.70
N GLN A 4 -36.29 68.04 -39.76
CA GLN A 4 -36.07 66.62 -39.89
C GLN A 4 -34.57 66.26 -40.04
N MET A 5 -33.79 67.17 -40.61
CA MET A 5 -32.32 67.00 -40.70
C MET A 5 -31.66 67.23 -39.33
N CYS A 6 -32.07 68.21 -38.52
CA CYS A 6 -31.54 68.38 -37.19
C CYS A 6 -31.88 67.25 -36.19
N ILE A 7 -33.05 66.62 -36.34
CA ILE A 7 -33.46 65.49 -35.52
C ILE A 7 -32.57 64.24 -35.89
N ARG A 8 -32.36 64.00 -37.14
CA ARG A 8 -31.50 62.89 -37.62
C ARG A 8 -30.04 63.06 -37.25
N ASP A 9 -29.50 64.25 -37.28
CA ASP A 9 -28.16 64.55 -36.86
C ASP A 9 -27.94 64.38 -35.32
N ARG A 10 -28.99 64.70 -34.54
CA ARG A 10 -29.01 64.43 -33.09
C ARG A 10 -29.10 62.97 -32.74
N ASP A 11 -29.96 62.22 -33.44
CA ASP A 11 -30.10 60.77 -33.26
C ASP A 11 -28.83 60.02 -33.62
N ILE A 12 -28.11 60.47 -34.67
CA ILE A 12 -26.80 59.94 -35.04
C ILE A 12 -25.72 60.25 -33.99
N ALA A 13 -25.71 61.47 -33.43
CA ALA A 13 -24.78 61.84 -32.39
C ALA A 13 -25.03 61.06 -31.07
N GLU A 14 -26.28 60.86 -30.69
CA GLU A 14 -26.66 60.04 -29.52
C GLU A 14 -26.31 58.55 -29.72
N ALA A 15 -26.51 58.00 -30.95
CA ALA A 15 -26.10 56.64 -31.28
C ALA A 15 -24.57 56.44 -31.30
N GLN A 16 -23.82 57.47 -31.78
CA GLN A 16 -22.36 57.47 -31.69
C GLN A 16 -21.85 57.53 -30.26
N GLN A 17 -22.40 58.38 -29.42
CA GLN A 17 -22.05 58.43 -27.99
C GLN A 17 -22.38 57.15 -27.25
N ALA A 18 -23.51 56.50 -27.55
CA ALA A 18 -23.84 55.17 -26.97
C ALA A 18 -22.90 54.10 -27.42
N ALA A 19 -22.49 54.07 -28.70
CA ALA A 19 -21.52 53.09 -29.25
C ALA A 19 -20.14 53.31 -28.64
N ASP A 20 -19.67 54.54 -28.48
CA ASP A 20 -18.38 54.85 -27.85
C ASP A 20 -18.38 54.48 -26.36
N ALA A 21 -19.46 54.73 -25.65
CA ALA A 21 -19.61 54.34 -24.24
C ALA A 21 -19.60 52.79 -24.10
N GLN A 22 -20.24 52.07 -25.00
CA GLN A 22 -20.28 50.61 -25.04
C GLN A 22 -18.89 50.02 -25.37
N ALA A 23 -18.19 50.65 -26.31
CA ALA A 23 -16.82 50.26 -26.66
C ALA A 23 -15.84 50.50 -25.48
N GLN A 24 -15.96 51.60 -24.75
CA GLN A 24 -15.15 51.86 -23.57
C GLN A 24 -15.43 50.87 -22.43
N CYS A 25 -16.71 50.49 -22.24
CA CYS A 25 -17.09 49.49 -21.25
C CYS A 25 -16.50 48.11 -21.59
N GLN A 26 -16.60 47.69 -22.85
CA GLN A 26 -16.01 46.44 -23.34
C GLN A 26 -14.46 46.41 -23.22
N LEU A 27 -13.82 47.56 -23.47
CA LEU A 27 -12.37 47.68 -23.32
C LEU A 27 -11.94 47.56 -21.84
N ALA A 28 -12.68 48.19 -20.95
CA ALA A 28 -12.43 48.12 -19.52
C ALA A 28 -12.68 46.73 -18.93
N ASP A 29 -13.68 46.01 -19.45
CA ASP A 29 -13.96 44.63 -19.04
C ASP A 29 -12.88 43.67 -19.59
N ALA A 30 -12.44 43.84 -20.83
CA ALA A 30 -11.34 43.07 -21.41
C ALA A 30 -10.02 43.31 -20.66
N GLN A 31 -9.75 44.57 -20.25
CA GLN A 31 -8.55 44.87 -19.43
C GLN A 31 -8.63 44.20 -18.06
N ARG A 32 -9.75 44.25 -17.37
CA ARG A 32 -9.95 43.57 -16.07
C ARG A 32 -9.79 42.05 -16.21
N GLN A 33 -10.27 41.48 -17.32
CA GLN A 33 -10.17 40.06 -17.58
C GLN A 33 -8.72 39.64 -17.90
N ALA A 34 -7.99 40.48 -18.62
CA ALA A 34 -6.57 40.29 -18.90
C ALA A 34 -5.71 40.36 -17.62
N GLU A 35 -5.98 41.35 -16.74
CA GLU A 35 -5.30 41.49 -15.46
C GLU A 35 -5.62 40.31 -14.52
N ALA A 36 -6.85 39.80 -14.49
CA ALA A 36 -7.23 38.65 -13.71
C ALA A 36 -6.56 37.35 -14.23
N ASN A 37 -6.46 37.22 -15.54
CA ASN A 37 -5.78 36.04 -16.16
C ASN A 37 -4.27 36.07 -15.91
N THR A 38 -3.62 37.26 -15.98
CA THR A 38 -2.19 37.38 -15.65
C THR A 38 -1.92 37.09 -14.18
N ALA A 39 -2.74 37.65 -13.26
CA ALA A 39 -2.63 37.35 -11.83
C ALA A 39 -2.85 35.86 -11.50
N ALA A 40 -3.76 35.19 -12.21
CA ALA A 40 -3.99 33.76 -12.07
C ALA A 40 -2.80 32.93 -12.58
N ALA A 41 -2.22 33.32 -13.74
CA ALA A 41 -1.04 32.68 -14.30
C ALA A 41 0.22 32.88 -13.42
N ASP A 42 0.39 34.06 -12.85
CA ASP A 42 1.50 34.35 -11.92
C ASP A 42 1.33 33.55 -10.60
N ALA A 43 0.13 33.44 -10.09
CA ALA A 43 -0.17 32.60 -8.91
C ALA A 43 0.09 31.12 -9.17
N GLU A 44 -0.26 30.63 -10.36
CA GLU A 44 -0.01 29.24 -10.75
C GLU A 44 1.49 28.95 -10.93
N THR A 45 2.24 29.89 -11.58
CA THR A 45 3.68 29.78 -11.72
C THR A 45 4.41 29.82 -10.37
N ALA A 46 3.94 30.65 -9.44
CA ALA A 46 4.48 30.70 -8.08
C ALA A 46 4.22 29.37 -7.32
N ARG A 47 3.05 28.80 -7.46
CA ARG A 47 2.73 27.48 -6.88
C ARG A 47 3.58 26.35 -7.46
N GLN A 48 3.77 26.35 -8.77
CA GLN A 48 4.63 25.36 -9.44
C GLN A 48 6.10 25.52 -9.02
N ALA A 49 6.61 26.76 -8.94
CA ALA A 49 7.97 27.00 -8.47
C ALA A 49 8.17 26.56 -7.00
N GLU A 50 7.17 26.80 -6.14
CA GLU A 50 7.22 26.34 -4.75
C GLU A 50 7.14 24.82 -4.65
N ALA A 51 6.34 24.14 -5.47
CA ALA A 51 6.26 22.69 -5.54
C ALA A 51 7.59 22.06 -5.99
N VAL A 52 8.23 22.62 -7.02
CA VAL A 52 9.56 22.19 -7.49
C VAL A 52 10.61 22.40 -6.40
N ARG A 53 10.58 23.53 -5.70
CA ARG A 53 11.52 23.82 -4.62
C ARG A 53 11.37 22.83 -3.46
N ARG A 54 10.12 22.52 -3.07
CA ARG A 54 9.84 21.52 -2.03
C ARG A 54 10.28 20.12 -2.45
N SER A 55 10.01 19.72 -3.69
CA SER A 55 10.49 18.45 -4.24
C SER A 55 12.01 18.35 -4.24
N ALA A 56 12.71 19.41 -4.65
CA ALA A 56 14.17 19.47 -4.60
C ALA A 56 14.73 19.36 -3.18
N GLN A 57 14.11 20.03 -2.20
CA GLN A 57 14.48 19.92 -0.80
C GLN A 57 14.25 18.51 -0.23
N GLN A 58 13.17 17.85 -0.64
CA GLN A 58 12.90 16.46 -0.24
C GLN A 58 13.92 15.50 -0.85
N THR A 59 14.26 15.68 -2.13
CA THR A 59 15.29 14.87 -2.80
C THR A 59 16.66 15.08 -2.14
N GLU A 60 17.01 16.33 -1.78
CA GLU A 60 18.25 16.63 -1.07
C GLU A 60 18.28 15.97 0.33
N ALA A 61 17.18 16.03 1.07
CA ALA A 61 17.08 15.37 2.38
C ALA A 61 17.18 13.84 2.26
N GLN A 62 16.56 13.25 1.24
CA GLN A 62 16.66 11.82 0.96
C GLN A 62 18.09 11.41 0.60
N LEU A 63 18.72 12.13 -0.33
CA LEU A 63 20.12 11.88 -0.73
C LEU A 63 21.08 12.01 0.46
N ARG A 64 20.80 12.97 1.35
CA ARG A 64 21.61 13.15 2.55
C ARG A 64 21.45 11.98 3.53
N SER A 65 20.21 11.52 3.75
CA SER A 65 19.93 10.33 4.57
C SER A 65 20.59 9.08 3.99
N ASP A 66 20.43 8.86 2.69
CA ASP A 66 21.03 7.71 1.98
C ASP A 66 22.58 7.77 2.03
N MET A 67 23.15 8.97 1.99
CA MET A 67 24.61 9.13 2.16
C MET A 67 25.06 8.88 3.59
N GLU A 68 24.31 9.34 4.60
CA GLU A 68 24.60 9.10 6.01
C GLU A 68 24.56 7.60 6.32
N ASP A 69 23.57 6.87 5.82
CA ASP A 69 23.46 5.41 5.97
C ASP A 69 24.65 4.69 5.29
N ARG A 70 24.98 5.05 4.05
CA ARG A 70 26.12 4.46 3.33
C ARG A 70 27.48 4.78 3.97
N VAL A 71 27.62 5.95 4.57
CA VAL A 71 28.85 6.32 5.29
C VAL A 71 28.95 5.52 6.60
N SER A 72 27.84 5.33 7.31
CA SER A 72 27.78 4.50 8.51
C SER A 72 28.12 3.05 8.20
N ASP A 73 27.51 2.45 7.19
CA ASP A 73 27.80 1.07 6.76
C ASP A 73 29.26 0.91 6.37
N ALA A 74 29.81 1.84 5.56
CA ALA A 74 31.21 1.82 5.18
C ALA A 74 32.16 2.02 6.37
N ALA A 75 31.77 2.80 7.38
CA ALA A 75 32.56 2.98 8.59
C ALA A 75 32.57 1.70 9.43
N ILE A 76 31.42 1.05 9.63
CA ILE A 76 31.31 -0.21 10.35
C ILE A 76 32.16 -1.28 9.68
N SER A 77 32.01 -1.46 8.36
CA SER A 77 32.78 -2.44 7.59
C SER A 77 34.30 -2.18 7.65
N ARG A 78 34.74 -0.93 7.65
CA ARG A 78 36.15 -0.59 7.82
C ARG A 78 36.67 -0.88 9.23
N ILE A 79 35.87 -0.66 10.26
CA ILE A 79 36.25 -0.93 11.64
C ILE A 79 36.35 -2.44 11.87
N THR A 80 35.38 -3.22 11.39
CA THR A 80 35.41 -4.68 11.49
C THR A 80 36.57 -5.28 10.69
N ALA A 81 36.87 -4.76 9.50
CA ALA A 81 38.04 -5.17 8.72
C ALA A 81 39.38 -4.81 9.42
N ALA A 82 39.44 -3.64 10.06
CA ALA A 82 40.61 -3.25 10.83
C ALA A 82 40.79 -4.16 12.07
N ALA A 83 39.71 -4.47 12.80
CA ALA A 83 39.70 -5.42 13.91
C ALA A 83 40.17 -6.82 13.46
N ALA A 84 39.67 -7.30 12.35
CA ALA A 84 40.11 -8.55 11.73
C ALA A 84 41.64 -8.55 11.44
N GLY A 85 42.13 -7.45 10.85
CA GLY A 85 43.57 -7.29 10.56
C GLY A 85 44.45 -7.26 11.79
N VAL A 86 43.97 -6.67 12.89
CA VAL A 86 44.70 -6.66 14.18
C VAL A 86 44.68 -8.06 14.79
N MET A 87 43.54 -8.73 14.83
CA MET A 87 43.38 -10.06 15.40
C MET A 87 44.12 -11.17 14.61
N ALA A 88 44.43 -10.94 13.33
CA ALA A 88 45.26 -11.81 12.53
C ALA A 88 46.77 -11.76 12.85
N GLN A 89 47.24 -10.78 13.64
CA GLN A 89 48.64 -10.65 13.98
C GLN A 89 49.13 -11.72 14.97
N ASP A 90 50.40 -12.05 14.95
CA ASP A 90 51.03 -13.08 15.80
C ASP A 90 50.87 -12.84 17.31
N ALA A 91 50.72 -11.57 17.72
CA ALA A 91 50.46 -11.21 19.11
C ALA A 91 49.16 -11.83 19.67
N PHE A 92 48.21 -12.18 18.81
CA PHE A 92 46.91 -12.80 19.18
C PHE A 92 46.86 -14.32 18.94
N ALA A 93 47.96 -14.95 18.55
CA ALA A 93 48.03 -16.41 18.32
C ALA A 93 47.54 -17.23 19.54
N PRO A 94 47.89 -16.89 20.82
CA PRO A 94 47.37 -17.65 21.96
C PRO A 94 45.84 -17.54 22.11
N ALA A 95 45.24 -16.39 21.81
CA ALA A 95 43.81 -16.20 21.87
C ALA A 95 43.08 -16.98 20.75
N ARG A 96 43.69 -17.03 19.54
CA ARG A 96 43.15 -17.84 18.45
C ARG A 96 43.18 -19.34 18.74
N ALA A 97 44.25 -19.81 19.40
CA ALA A 97 44.36 -21.21 19.83
C ALA A 97 43.28 -21.55 20.88
N SER A 98 42.99 -20.67 21.83
CA SER A 98 41.91 -20.85 22.81
C SER A 98 40.56 -21.05 22.15
N LEU A 99 40.27 -20.38 21.02
CA LEU A 99 39.01 -20.55 20.28
C LEU A 99 38.84 -21.98 19.74
N VAL A 100 39.92 -22.63 19.35
CA VAL A 100 39.89 -24.04 18.91
C VAL A 100 39.54 -24.96 20.07
N ASP A 101 40.15 -24.72 21.23
CA ASP A 101 39.92 -25.52 22.45
C ASP A 101 38.47 -25.30 22.95
N ASP A 102 37.97 -24.10 22.94
CA ASP A 102 36.60 -23.75 23.32
C ASP A 102 35.60 -24.43 22.35
N PHE A 103 35.87 -24.41 21.04
CA PHE A 103 35.06 -25.09 20.04
C PHE A 103 34.98 -26.58 20.31
N LEU A 104 36.12 -27.24 20.56
CA LEU A 104 36.19 -28.67 20.84
C LEU A 104 35.46 -29.05 22.12
N ALA A 105 35.46 -28.17 23.14
CA ALA A 105 34.77 -28.42 24.40
C ALA A 105 33.22 -28.41 24.22
N HIS A 106 32.68 -27.57 23.35
CA HIS A 106 31.23 -27.35 23.24
C HIS A 106 30.58 -28.03 22.04
N ILE A 107 31.32 -28.38 20.99
CA ILE A 107 30.75 -28.97 19.75
C ILE A 107 29.91 -30.21 20.00
N GLY A 108 30.29 -31.05 20.96
CA GLY A 108 29.55 -32.28 21.28
C GLY A 108 28.13 -32.02 21.78
N GLU A 109 27.90 -30.95 22.47
CA GLU A 109 26.60 -30.51 22.94
C GLU A 109 25.72 -29.99 21.79
N HIS A 110 26.30 -29.22 20.88
CA HIS A 110 25.59 -28.72 19.69
C HIS A 110 25.20 -29.87 18.73
N LEU A 111 26.07 -30.88 18.53
CA LEU A 111 25.75 -32.02 17.70
C LEU A 111 24.60 -32.88 18.26
N THR A 112 24.35 -32.84 19.55
CA THR A 112 23.25 -33.58 20.20
C THR A 112 21.96 -32.78 20.23
N THR A 113 22.03 -31.46 20.40
CA THR A 113 20.85 -30.56 20.50
C THR A 113 20.30 -30.13 19.14
N GLN A 114 21.15 -30.01 18.14
CA GLN A 114 20.80 -29.62 16.78
C GLN A 114 21.47 -30.59 15.78
N PRO A 115 20.99 -31.84 15.73
CA PRO A 115 21.54 -32.80 14.79
C PRO A 115 21.30 -32.34 13.35
N SER A 116 22.35 -32.45 12.51
CA SER A 116 22.19 -32.27 11.08
C SER A 116 21.39 -33.43 10.46
N ASP A 117 20.74 -33.22 9.30
CA ASP A 117 20.08 -34.29 8.51
C ASP A 117 21.03 -35.39 8.02
N ALA A 118 22.29 -35.25 8.32
CA ALA A 118 23.33 -36.24 8.05
C ALA A 118 23.12 -37.63 8.70
N LEU A 119 22.22 -37.72 9.70
CA LEU A 119 21.77 -39.01 10.24
C LEU A 119 21.17 -39.92 9.15
N ALA A 120 20.43 -39.37 8.21
CA ALA A 120 19.88 -40.10 7.07
C ALA A 120 20.96 -40.54 6.06
N LEU A 121 22.06 -39.81 5.95
CA LEU A 121 23.23 -40.14 5.12
C LEU A 121 24.13 -41.15 5.78
N ALA A 122 24.24 -41.20 7.10
CA ALA A 122 25.02 -42.12 7.87
C ALA A 122 24.49 -43.57 7.80
N GLU A 123 23.20 -43.78 7.56
CA GLU A 123 22.59 -45.11 7.37
C GLU A 123 23.00 -45.80 6.05
N THR A 124 23.50 -45.01 5.08
CA THR A 124 23.81 -45.49 3.72
C THR A 124 25.31 -45.58 3.38
N GLY A 125 26.20 -45.04 4.24
CA GLY A 125 27.65 -45.01 3.94
C GLY A 125 28.49 -44.26 4.96
N THR A 126 29.74 -43.96 4.63
CA THR A 126 30.64 -43.14 5.45
C THR A 126 30.33 -41.67 5.28
N LEU A 127 30.04 -40.99 6.37
CA LEU A 127 29.75 -39.54 6.39
C LEU A 127 31.07 -38.75 6.18
N THR A 128 31.08 -37.85 5.18
CA THR A 128 32.21 -36.94 4.99
C THR A 128 31.93 -35.61 5.68
N VAL A 129 32.82 -35.23 6.59
CA VAL A 129 32.77 -34.01 7.34
C VAL A 129 33.95 -33.10 6.94
N THR A 130 33.69 -31.87 6.60
CA THR A 130 34.73 -30.90 6.26
C THR A 130 34.99 -30.00 7.46
N VAL A 131 36.25 -29.87 7.84
CA VAL A 131 36.74 -29.02 8.92
C VAL A 131 37.57 -27.89 8.31
N GLU A 132 37.09 -26.66 8.43
CA GLU A 132 37.82 -25.49 7.98
C GLU A 132 38.41 -24.77 9.22
N SER A 133 39.70 -24.41 9.17
CA SER A 133 40.38 -23.71 10.27
C SER A 133 41.32 -22.65 9.73
N ALA A 134 41.58 -21.61 10.52
CA ALA A 134 42.49 -20.52 10.10
C ALA A 134 43.95 -20.98 10.04
N GLU A 135 44.34 -21.90 10.93
CA GLU A 135 45.68 -22.50 11.03
C GLU A 135 45.55 -24.02 11.07
N PRO A 136 46.60 -24.77 10.67
CA PRO A 136 46.58 -26.24 10.75
C PRO A 136 46.26 -26.73 12.17
N LEU A 137 45.25 -27.57 12.32
CA LEU A 137 44.88 -28.17 13.59
C LEU A 137 45.99 -29.12 14.09
N SER A 138 46.23 -29.13 15.41
CA SER A 138 47.13 -30.11 16.02
C SER A 138 46.57 -31.52 15.88
N ALA A 139 47.44 -32.53 15.86
CA ALA A 139 47.02 -33.93 15.81
C ALA A 139 46.04 -34.27 16.95
N ALA A 140 46.31 -33.76 18.16
CA ALA A 140 45.47 -33.97 19.34
C ALA A 140 44.06 -33.36 19.15
N ALA A 141 43.96 -32.14 18.57
CA ALA A 141 42.70 -31.48 18.29
C ALA A 141 41.90 -32.25 17.24
N LEU A 142 42.53 -32.73 16.19
CA LEU A 142 41.91 -33.51 15.14
C LEU A 142 41.39 -34.86 15.65
N ASP A 143 42.16 -35.55 16.48
CA ASP A 143 41.76 -36.82 17.12
C ASP A 143 40.54 -36.60 18.05
N ALA A 144 40.56 -35.55 18.90
CA ALA A 144 39.42 -35.20 19.77
C ALA A 144 38.16 -34.88 19.02
N LEU A 145 38.25 -34.13 17.88
CA LEU A 145 37.14 -33.82 17.03
C LEU A 145 36.60 -35.10 16.33
N THR A 146 37.50 -35.93 15.81
CA THR A 146 37.14 -37.19 15.13
C THR A 146 36.44 -38.14 16.10
N ASP A 147 36.91 -38.24 17.34
CA ASP A 147 36.27 -39.06 18.39
C ASP A 147 34.87 -38.52 18.75
N THR A 148 34.68 -37.20 18.80
CA THR A 148 33.39 -36.59 19.09
C THR A 148 32.41 -36.83 17.94
N LEU A 149 32.84 -36.67 16.70
CA LEU A 149 32.04 -36.92 15.51
C LEU A 149 31.69 -38.42 15.36
N THR A 150 32.65 -39.29 15.64
CA THR A 150 32.41 -40.74 15.57
C THR A 150 31.39 -41.19 16.63
N ARG A 151 31.41 -40.58 17.82
CA ARG A 151 30.39 -40.82 18.85
C ARG A 151 29.00 -40.37 18.42
N ALA A 152 28.90 -39.23 17.70
CA ALA A 152 27.63 -38.68 17.26
C ALA A 152 27.04 -39.39 16.01
N TYR A 153 27.88 -39.74 15.02
CA TYR A 153 27.43 -40.19 13.70
C TYR A 153 27.98 -41.57 13.25
N GLY A 154 28.78 -42.22 14.03
CA GLY A 154 29.37 -43.53 13.67
C GLY A 154 30.59 -43.39 12.77
N HIS A 155 30.55 -43.97 11.56
CA HIS A 155 31.71 -43.93 10.64
C HIS A 155 31.79 -42.57 9.93
N VAL A 156 32.83 -41.80 10.26
CA VAL A 156 33.03 -40.43 9.72
C VAL A 156 34.40 -40.33 9.05
N THR A 157 34.45 -39.71 7.87
CA THR A 157 35.72 -39.31 7.22
C THR A 157 35.87 -37.78 7.38
N VAL A 158 36.92 -37.36 8.08
CA VAL A 158 37.20 -35.92 8.31
C VAL A 158 38.16 -35.43 7.22
N MET A 159 37.75 -34.37 6.52
CA MET A 159 38.58 -33.63 5.56
C MET A 159 38.93 -32.27 6.16
N THR A 160 40.21 -31.94 6.26
CA THR A 160 40.66 -30.65 6.81
C THR A 160 41.08 -29.71 5.69
N THR A 161 40.65 -28.42 5.81
CA THR A 161 41.05 -27.35 4.89
C THR A 161 41.51 -26.14 5.70
N VAL A 162 42.68 -25.60 5.38
CA VAL A 162 43.19 -24.40 6.03
C VAL A 162 42.77 -23.17 5.24
N ARG A 163 42.07 -22.26 5.93
CA ARG A 163 41.58 -20.99 5.39
C ARG A 163 41.99 -19.83 6.30
N PRO A 164 43.08 -19.16 6.00
CA PRO A 164 43.54 -18.02 6.81
C PRO A 164 42.53 -16.88 6.95
N GLU A 165 41.56 -16.81 6.03
CA GLU A 165 40.48 -15.80 6.00
C GLU A 165 39.56 -15.89 7.23
N LEU A 166 39.51 -17.07 7.89
CA LEU A 166 38.70 -17.29 9.09
C LEU A 166 39.29 -16.61 10.34
N ILE A 167 40.52 -16.12 10.26
CA ILE A 167 41.28 -15.38 11.29
C ILE A 167 41.62 -16.24 12.50
N GLY A 168 40.69 -17.04 13.02
CA GLY A 168 40.84 -17.96 14.15
C GLY A 168 39.61 -18.80 14.38
N GLY A 169 39.73 -19.87 15.17
CA GLY A 169 38.64 -20.79 15.43
C GLY A 169 38.45 -21.88 14.35
N VAL A 170 37.35 -22.61 14.42
CA VAL A 170 37.00 -23.75 13.57
C VAL A 170 35.58 -23.63 13.06
N CYS A 171 35.39 -23.95 11.79
CA CYS A 171 34.06 -24.18 11.19
C CYS A 171 33.96 -25.68 10.76
N LEU A 172 32.94 -26.34 11.26
CA LEU A 172 32.63 -27.70 10.93
C LEU A 172 31.45 -27.76 9.98
N ARG A 173 31.58 -28.41 8.84
CA ARG A 173 30.50 -28.56 7.87
C ARG A 173 30.10 -30.03 7.71
N ILE A 174 28.82 -30.29 7.94
CA ILE A 174 28.20 -31.62 7.81
C ILE A 174 26.98 -31.46 6.87
N GLY A 175 27.15 -31.89 5.61
CA GLY A 175 26.15 -31.60 4.57
C GLY A 175 26.01 -30.11 4.35
N ASP A 176 24.78 -29.58 4.53
CA ASP A 176 24.45 -28.16 4.38
C ASP A 176 24.48 -27.40 5.73
N THR A 177 24.71 -28.13 6.84
CA THR A 177 24.76 -27.54 8.19
C THR A 177 26.20 -27.14 8.53
N HIS A 178 26.36 -25.90 9.02
CA HIS A 178 27.61 -25.34 9.50
C HIS A 178 27.53 -25.14 11.00
N TYR A 179 28.57 -25.54 11.70
CA TYR A 179 28.84 -25.26 13.11
C TYR A 179 30.07 -24.33 13.12
N ASP A 180 29.81 -23.03 13.19
CA ASP A 180 30.83 -22.02 13.00
C ASP A 180 31.20 -21.36 14.32
N GLY A 181 32.43 -21.61 14.78
CA GLY A 181 33.07 -20.98 15.94
C GLY A 181 34.26 -20.14 15.51
N THR A 182 34.20 -19.54 14.31
CA THR A 182 35.30 -18.70 13.80
C THR A 182 35.16 -17.24 14.21
N LEU A 183 36.29 -16.58 14.37
CA LEU A 183 36.34 -15.17 14.66
C LEU A 183 35.81 -14.31 13.51
N ARG A 184 36.01 -14.76 12.28
CA ARG A 184 35.45 -14.10 11.08
C ARG A 184 33.93 -14.03 11.16
N HIS A 185 33.29 -15.16 11.44
CA HIS A 185 31.83 -15.23 11.56
C HIS A 185 31.30 -14.35 12.72
N ALA A 186 31.97 -14.35 13.86
CA ALA A 186 31.62 -13.47 14.98
C ALA A 186 31.71 -11.98 14.60
N LEU A 187 32.73 -11.58 13.83
CA LEU A 187 32.86 -10.21 13.32
C LEU A 187 31.78 -9.86 12.31
N ASP A 188 31.42 -10.79 11.40
CA ASP A 188 30.34 -10.58 10.41
C ASP A 188 28.97 -10.44 11.10
N LEU A 189 28.70 -11.18 12.17
CA LEU A 189 27.51 -10.99 13.01
C LEU A 189 27.49 -9.64 13.71
N LEU A 190 28.64 -9.20 14.25
CA LEU A 190 28.76 -7.87 14.86
C LEU A 190 28.56 -6.74 13.85
N GLU A 191 29.05 -6.90 12.63
CA GLU A 191 28.83 -5.95 11.55
C GLU A 191 27.33 -5.81 11.24
N GLN A 192 26.61 -6.93 11.12
CA GLN A 192 25.16 -6.95 10.89
C GLN A 192 24.38 -6.33 12.06
N ASP A 193 24.73 -6.66 13.28
CA ASP A 193 24.10 -6.11 14.49
C ASP A 193 24.37 -4.62 14.68
N ALA A 194 25.59 -4.17 14.36
CA ALA A 194 25.95 -2.76 14.43
C ALA A 194 25.19 -1.96 13.36
N ALA A 195 25.11 -2.44 12.13
CA ALA A 195 24.32 -1.82 11.07
C ALA A 195 22.84 -1.70 11.48
N ASN A 196 22.24 -2.75 12.02
CA ASN A 196 20.88 -2.73 12.54
C ASN A 196 20.71 -1.77 13.74
N SER A 197 21.72 -1.62 14.59
CA SER A 197 21.66 -0.77 15.80
C SER A 197 21.83 0.71 15.48
N VAL A 198 22.64 1.08 14.49
CA VAL A 198 22.85 2.47 14.04
C VAL A 198 21.57 3.04 13.42
N LEU A 199 20.79 2.21 12.74
CA LEU A 199 19.46 2.58 12.23
C LEU A 199 18.47 2.95 13.36
N HIS A 200 18.77 2.60 14.61
CA HIS A 200 17.87 2.80 15.76
C HIS A 200 18.32 3.89 16.75
N THR A 201 19.51 4.51 16.57
CA THR A 201 20.06 5.44 17.58
C THR A 201 20.25 6.84 16.98
N THR A 202 19.30 7.75 17.22
CA THR A 202 19.46 9.19 17.00
C THR A 202 19.12 9.96 18.27
N GLN A 203 19.97 9.86 19.27
CA GLN A 203 20.17 10.90 20.29
C GLN A 203 21.61 10.82 20.71
N GLU A 204 22.35 11.95 20.55
CA GLU A 204 23.76 12.19 20.92
C GLU A 204 24.62 10.96 20.61
N THR A 205 25.27 10.97 19.47
CA THR A 205 26.11 9.87 18.99
C THR A 205 27.02 9.39 20.11
N PRO A 206 26.74 8.24 20.79
CA PRO A 206 27.81 7.53 21.42
C PRO A 206 28.81 7.27 20.32
N ASP A 207 30.07 7.56 20.54
CA ASP A 207 31.11 7.32 19.55
C ASP A 207 30.89 5.90 19.02
N LEU A 208 30.61 5.77 17.68
CA LEU A 208 30.35 4.49 17.04
C LEU A 208 31.43 3.46 17.41
N ALA A 209 32.66 3.96 17.62
CA ALA A 209 33.78 3.19 18.10
C ALA A 209 33.58 2.67 19.54
N ASP A 210 32.90 3.41 20.43
CA ASP A 210 32.62 2.96 21.80
C ASP A 210 31.48 1.95 21.84
N CYS A 211 30.45 2.06 20.98
CA CYS A 211 29.41 1.04 20.81
C CYS A 211 29.99 -0.27 20.30
N ILE A 212 30.85 -0.22 19.28
CA ILE A 212 31.51 -1.40 18.72
C ILE A 212 32.48 -1.99 19.77
N ARG A 213 33.23 -1.15 20.49
CA ARG A 213 34.16 -1.59 21.55
C ARG A 213 33.41 -2.27 22.70
N ALA A 214 32.28 -1.74 23.12
CA ALA A 214 31.46 -2.35 24.17
C ALA A 214 30.88 -3.71 23.70
N LYS A 215 30.41 -3.81 22.47
CA LYS A 215 29.95 -5.07 21.89
C LYS A 215 31.08 -6.08 21.69
N LEU A 216 32.26 -5.65 21.23
CA LEU A 216 33.46 -6.52 21.14
C LEU A 216 33.90 -7.06 22.49
N ALA A 217 33.78 -6.26 23.55
CA ALA A 217 34.13 -6.69 24.90
C ALA A 217 33.17 -7.74 25.50
N ASP A 218 31.92 -7.76 25.00
CA ASP A 218 30.85 -8.65 25.48
C ASP A 218 30.68 -9.87 24.54
N THR A 219 31.49 -9.96 23.46
CA THR A 219 31.34 -11.01 22.43
C THR A 219 32.07 -12.26 22.89
N HIS A 220 31.33 -13.24 23.37
CA HIS A 220 31.79 -14.61 23.41
C HIS A 220 31.65 -15.22 21.99
N VAL A 221 32.74 -15.73 21.43
CA VAL A 221 32.73 -16.49 20.18
C VAL A 221 32.10 -17.85 20.49
N GLY A 222 30.78 -17.90 20.47
CA GLY A 222 30.02 -19.15 20.57
C GLY A 222 29.97 -19.90 19.22
N ILE A 223 29.55 -21.16 19.27
CA ILE A 223 29.28 -21.92 18.04
C ILE A 223 27.92 -21.49 17.52
N ASP A 224 27.88 -20.88 16.33
CA ASP A 224 26.62 -20.59 15.60
C ASP A 224 26.31 -21.74 14.64
N VAL A 225 25.05 -22.19 14.63
CA VAL A 225 24.61 -23.31 13.81
C VAL A 225 23.63 -22.80 12.76
N PHE A 226 24.01 -22.86 11.50
CA PHE A 226 23.18 -22.39 10.40
C PHE A 226 23.32 -23.29 9.17
N GLN A 227 22.32 -23.24 8.29
CA GLN A 227 22.38 -23.89 6.99
C GLN A 227 22.77 -22.87 5.90
N SER A 228 23.64 -23.31 5.00
CA SER A 228 24.02 -22.52 3.84
C SER A 228 23.78 -23.29 2.54
N GLY A 229 23.34 -22.55 1.53
CA GLY A 229 23.22 -23.02 0.14
C GLY A 229 24.15 -22.25 -0.77
N VAL A 230 24.12 -22.65 -2.04
CA VAL A 230 24.94 -22.05 -3.10
C VAL A 230 24.03 -21.59 -4.25
N VAL A 231 24.23 -20.37 -4.73
CA VAL A 231 23.53 -19.84 -5.91
C VAL A 231 23.94 -20.65 -7.14
N THR A 232 22.97 -21.28 -7.79
CA THR A 232 23.18 -22.10 -8.99
C THR A 232 22.83 -21.37 -10.28
N SER A 233 21.92 -20.42 -10.22
CA SER A 233 21.58 -19.53 -11.34
C SER A 233 20.99 -18.22 -10.86
N LEU A 234 21.21 -17.15 -11.63
CA LEU A 234 20.70 -15.82 -11.37
C LEU A 234 20.07 -15.24 -12.64
N SER A 235 18.84 -14.75 -12.58
CA SER A 235 18.15 -14.09 -13.68
C SER A 235 17.09 -13.10 -13.17
N ASP A 236 17.16 -11.87 -13.63
CA ASP A 236 16.13 -10.83 -13.43
C ASP A 236 15.55 -10.71 -12.01
N GLY A 237 16.44 -10.71 -11.00
CA GLY A 237 16.02 -10.57 -9.59
C GLY A 237 15.50 -11.87 -8.95
N ILE A 238 15.67 -13.01 -9.63
CA ILE A 238 15.37 -14.35 -9.11
C ILE A 238 16.64 -15.16 -9.15
N CYS A 239 16.89 -15.93 -8.08
CA CYS A 239 17.99 -16.89 -8.05
C CYS A 239 17.48 -18.28 -7.66
N ARG A 240 18.17 -19.32 -8.15
CA ARG A 240 18.04 -20.68 -7.69
C ARG A 240 19.20 -21.01 -6.78
N ILE A 241 18.90 -21.68 -5.69
CA ILE A 241 19.87 -22.02 -4.66
C ILE A 241 19.78 -23.54 -4.43
N ARG A 242 20.91 -24.20 -4.46
CA ARG A 242 21.03 -25.61 -4.09
C ARG A 242 21.45 -25.72 -2.63
N GLY A 243 20.95 -26.73 -1.94
CA GLY A 243 21.04 -26.87 -0.49
C GLY A 243 19.86 -26.23 0.19
N LEU A 244 19.93 -26.06 1.51
CA LEU A 244 18.85 -25.49 2.33
C LEU A 244 17.57 -26.34 2.31
N ALA A 245 17.71 -27.65 2.54
CA ALA A 245 16.61 -28.61 2.51
C ALA A 245 15.43 -28.23 3.46
N ASP A 246 15.75 -27.59 4.58
CA ASP A 246 14.76 -27.19 5.58
C ASP A 246 14.20 -25.79 5.38
N ALA A 247 14.50 -25.12 4.26
CA ALA A 247 13.99 -23.77 3.99
C ALA A 247 12.46 -23.78 3.92
N MET A 248 11.85 -22.72 4.50
CA MET A 248 10.40 -22.55 4.51
C MET A 248 9.96 -21.59 3.39
N ALA A 249 8.77 -21.81 2.84
CA ALA A 249 8.16 -20.82 1.94
C ALA A 249 7.96 -19.48 2.67
N GLY A 250 8.35 -18.38 2.04
CA GLY A 250 8.32 -17.04 2.64
C GLY A 250 9.47 -16.76 3.62
N GLU A 251 10.41 -17.68 3.82
CA GLU A 251 11.59 -17.44 4.65
C GLU A 251 12.53 -16.44 3.99
N LEU A 252 13.12 -15.57 4.81
CA LEU A 252 14.18 -14.66 4.38
C LEU A 252 15.53 -15.40 4.38
N LEU A 253 16.26 -15.22 3.30
CA LEU A 253 17.63 -15.66 3.18
C LEU A 253 18.56 -14.45 3.19
N ALA A 254 19.74 -14.62 3.81
CA ALA A 254 20.79 -13.62 3.82
C ALA A 254 21.86 -13.98 2.79
N PHE A 255 22.10 -13.05 1.89
CA PHE A 255 23.24 -13.07 0.96
C PHE A 255 24.37 -12.24 1.54
N ASP A 256 25.51 -12.21 0.88
CA ASP A 256 26.62 -11.37 1.32
C ASP A 256 26.20 -9.88 1.34
N GLY A 257 26.58 -9.20 2.43
CA GLY A 257 26.21 -7.82 2.68
C GLY A 257 24.75 -7.66 3.18
N THR A 258 24.07 -6.63 2.70
CA THR A 258 22.71 -6.26 3.12
C THR A 258 21.60 -6.88 2.27
N LEU A 259 21.94 -7.59 1.19
CA LEU A 259 20.97 -8.20 0.30
C LEU A 259 20.19 -9.31 1.01
N ARG A 260 18.88 -9.28 0.87
CA ARG A 260 17.96 -10.32 1.35
C ARG A 260 17.19 -10.90 0.18
N GLY A 261 16.81 -12.17 0.30
CA GLY A 261 15.91 -12.83 -0.63
C GLY A 261 14.79 -13.53 0.12
N MET A 262 13.67 -13.76 -0.55
CA MET A 262 12.52 -14.47 0.00
C MET A 262 12.31 -15.78 -0.79
N VAL A 263 12.17 -16.88 -0.09
CA VAL A 263 11.90 -18.20 -0.68
C VAL A 263 10.48 -18.24 -1.24
N MET A 264 10.36 -18.52 -2.55
CA MET A 264 9.07 -18.56 -3.26
C MET A 264 8.73 -19.96 -3.79
N ASP A 265 9.73 -20.77 -4.04
CA ASP A 265 9.56 -22.10 -4.63
C ASP A 265 10.46 -23.13 -3.92
N LEU A 266 9.87 -24.27 -3.57
CA LEU A 266 10.57 -25.35 -2.87
C LEU A 266 10.65 -26.55 -3.79
N GLY A 267 11.79 -26.70 -4.47
CA GLY A 267 12.12 -27.87 -5.28
C GLY A 267 12.78 -28.98 -4.47
N ARG A 268 13.01 -30.13 -5.08
CA ARG A 268 13.73 -31.27 -4.44
C ARG A 268 15.24 -31.04 -4.35
N GLU A 269 15.81 -30.39 -5.35
CA GLU A 269 17.25 -30.19 -5.47
C GLU A 269 17.64 -28.72 -5.28
N ASP A 270 16.74 -27.80 -5.61
CA ASP A 270 16.95 -26.37 -5.53
C ASP A 270 15.69 -25.63 -5.04
N ILE A 271 15.91 -24.46 -4.51
CA ILE A 271 14.85 -23.52 -4.11
C ILE A 271 14.88 -22.29 -5.00
N GLY A 272 13.71 -21.76 -5.33
CA GLY A 272 13.54 -20.50 -6.07
C GLY A 272 13.37 -19.34 -5.10
N VAL A 273 14.21 -18.32 -5.23
CA VAL A 273 14.29 -17.18 -4.33
C VAL A 273 14.15 -15.88 -5.11
N VAL A 274 13.34 -14.97 -4.63
CA VAL A 274 13.22 -13.60 -5.16
C VAL A 274 14.09 -12.65 -4.35
N LEU A 275 14.85 -11.79 -5.03
CA LEU A 275 15.78 -10.86 -4.40
C LEU A 275 15.08 -9.55 -4.05
N LEU A 276 15.32 -9.06 -2.83
CA LEU A 276 14.66 -7.88 -2.25
C LEU A 276 15.58 -6.67 -2.19
N GLY A 277 16.23 -6.36 -3.31
CA GLY A 277 17.14 -5.22 -3.41
C GLY A 277 18.07 -5.31 -4.62
N PRO A 278 19.03 -4.37 -4.73
CA PRO A 278 20.03 -4.38 -5.79
C PRO A 278 20.92 -5.62 -5.69
N TYR A 279 21.03 -6.39 -6.76
CA TYR A 279 21.76 -7.68 -6.81
C TYR A 279 22.93 -7.70 -7.82
N GLY A 280 23.37 -6.55 -8.32
CA GLY A 280 24.39 -6.47 -9.35
C GLY A 280 25.78 -7.00 -8.96
N HIS A 281 26.00 -7.30 -7.68
CA HIS A 281 27.25 -7.91 -7.17
C HIS A 281 27.14 -9.41 -6.95
N LEU A 282 25.91 -10.00 -7.01
CA LEU A 282 25.68 -11.42 -6.78
C LEU A 282 26.11 -12.24 -8.00
N GLN A 283 26.77 -13.37 -7.77
CA GLN A 283 27.26 -14.29 -8.81
C GLN A 283 26.85 -15.74 -8.52
N GLU A 284 26.87 -16.57 -9.57
CA GLU A 284 26.75 -18.02 -9.41
C GLU A 284 27.94 -18.55 -8.61
N GLY A 285 27.65 -19.40 -7.63
CA GLY A 285 28.65 -19.92 -6.69
C GLY A 285 28.67 -19.20 -5.33
N ASP A 286 28.00 -18.03 -5.22
CA ASP A 286 27.93 -17.30 -3.94
C ASP A 286 27.15 -18.09 -2.89
N ARG A 287 27.55 -17.91 -1.65
CA ARG A 287 26.92 -18.58 -0.50
C ARG A 287 25.73 -17.79 0.00
N VAL A 288 24.69 -18.50 0.41
CA VAL A 288 23.46 -17.96 0.95
C VAL A 288 23.12 -18.64 2.25
N ARG A 289 22.78 -17.89 3.28
CA ARG A 289 22.46 -18.40 4.62
C ARG A 289 20.96 -18.28 4.90
N ARG A 290 20.39 -19.30 5.56
CA ARG A 290 19.05 -19.22 6.15
C ARG A 290 19.06 -18.27 7.33
N THR A 291 17.96 -17.51 7.48
CA THR A 291 17.75 -16.68 8.67
C THR A 291 16.78 -17.32 9.67
N GLY A 292 16.03 -18.35 9.28
CA GLY A 292 14.95 -18.92 10.08
C GLY A 292 13.75 -17.96 10.28
N GLN A 293 13.76 -16.79 9.64
CA GLN A 293 12.75 -15.76 9.81
C GLN A 293 11.86 -15.66 8.58
N ILE A 294 10.56 -15.66 8.79
CA ILE A 294 9.59 -15.37 7.73
C ILE A 294 9.58 -13.87 7.44
N MET A 295 9.42 -13.54 6.16
CA MET A 295 9.33 -12.13 5.70
C MET A 295 8.32 -11.33 6.52
N SER A 296 8.76 -10.26 7.15
CA SER A 296 7.98 -9.41 8.03
C SER A 296 8.27 -7.93 7.80
N VAL A 297 7.32 -7.07 8.15
CA VAL A 297 7.47 -5.61 8.11
C VAL A 297 7.32 -5.00 9.50
N PRO A 298 7.95 -3.85 9.76
CA PRO A 298 7.72 -3.10 10.98
C PRO A 298 6.27 -2.64 11.04
N VAL A 299 5.69 -2.66 12.24
CA VAL A 299 4.31 -2.22 12.51
C VAL A 299 4.30 -1.40 13.81
N GLY A 300 3.35 -0.49 13.95
CA GLY A 300 3.24 0.37 15.13
C GLY A 300 2.44 1.64 14.84
N GLU A 301 2.11 2.38 15.87
CA GLU A 301 1.48 3.72 15.74
C GLU A 301 2.41 4.70 15.01
N GLU A 302 3.73 4.49 15.11
CA GLU A 302 4.78 5.27 14.46
C GLU A 302 4.76 5.19 12.93
N MET A 303 4.07 4.19 12.38
CA MET A 303 3.84 4.06 10.93
C MET A 303 2.81 5.08 10.42
N THR A 304 1.97 5.62 11.30
CA THR A 304 0.93 6.58 10.91
C THR A 304 1.57 7.91 10.50
N GLY A 305 1.15 8.44 9.37
CA GLY A 305 1.71 9.68 8.82
C GLY A 305 2.95 9.51 7.95
N ARG A 306 3.48 8.29 7.84
CA ARG A 306 4.72 7.99 7.14
C ARG A 306 4.46 7.45 5.72
N VAL A 307 5.47 7.64 4.87
CA VAL A 307 5.56 7.02 3.55
C VAL A 307 6.69 6.02 3.57
N VAL A 308 6.39 4.75 3.28
CA VAL A 308 7.33 3.65 3.37
C VAL A 308 7.35 2.83 2.07
N ASP A 309 8.46 2.10 1.85
CA ASP A 309 8.55 1.12 0.77
C ASP A 309 7.84 -0.20 1.14
N ALA A 310 7.90 -1.18 0.24
CA ALA A 310 7.29 -2.50 0.45
C ALA A 310 7.94 -3.33 1.58
N LEU A 311 9.13 -2.95 2.05
CA LEU A 311 9.81 -3.55 3.19
C LEU A 311 9.53 -2.82 4.52
N GLY A 312 8.75 -1.74 4.48
CA GLY A 312 8.44 -0.88 5.61
C GLY A 312 9.53 0.14 5.95
N ARG A 313 10.51 0.35 5.06
CA ARG A 313 11.56 1.36 5.24
C ARG A 313 11.00 2.74 4.87
N PRO A 314 11.27 3.80 5.66
CA PRO A 314 10.77 5.13 5.37
C PRO A 314 11.46 5.71 4.12
N ILE A 315 10.64 6.33 3.24
CA ILE A 315 11.08 7.02 2.01
C ILE A 315 10.62 8.48 1.98
N ASP A 316 10.16 9.01 3.10
CA ASP A 316 9.58 10.35 3.23
C ASP A 316 10.57 11.42 3.71
N GLY A 317 11.82 11.05 3.98
CA GLY A 317 12.86 11.95 4.49
C GLY A 317 12.65 12.40 5.95
N LEU A 318 11.73 11.78 6.70
CA LEU A 318 11.44 12.13 8.09
C LEU A 318 12.26 11.31 9.10
N GLY A 319 13.30 10.61 8.64
CA GLY A 319 14.16 9.77 9.45
C GLY A 319 13.57 8.39 9.77
N PRO A 320 14.32 7.53 10.48
CA PRO A 320 13.94 6.14 10.75
C PRO A 320 12.68 6.04 11.61
N ILE A 321 11.90 4.98 11.36
CA ILE A 321 10.71 4.65 12.15
C ILE A 321 11.13 3.78 13.33
N ARG A 322 10.90 4.28 14.55
CA ARG A 322 11.30 3.62 15.79
C ARG A 322 10.18 2.70 16.28
N THR A 323 10.15 1.48 15.80
CA THR A 323 9.25 0.43 16.30
C THR A 323 10.02 -0.86 16.50
N THR A 324 9.71 -1.58 17.56
CA THR A 324 10.26 -2.91 17.86
C THR A 324 9.34 -4.03 17.39
N GLU A 325 8.08 -3.70 17.08
CA GLU A 325 7.09 -4.69 16.66
C GLU A 325 7.19 -4.97 15.16
N ARG A 326 7.17 -6.25 14.80
CA ARG A 326 7.14 -6.70 13.41
C ARG A 326 6.01 -7.68 13.21
N ARG A 327 5.45 -7.71 12.00
CA ARG A 327 4.40 -8.64 11.62
C ARG A 327 4.73 -9.31 10.30
N ALA A 328 4.51 -10.63 10.21
CA ALA A 328 4.67 -11.35 8.96
C ALA A 328 3.77 -10.76 7.87
N ILE A 329 4.31 -10.58 6.67
CA ILE A 329 3.54 -10.04 5.55
C ILE A 329 2.45 -11.02 5.08
N GLU A 330 2.71 -12.31 5.16
CA GLU A 330 1.74 -13.36 4.91
C GLU A 330 1.20 -13.89 6.25
N SER A 331 -0.09 -13.67 6.48
CA SER A 331 -0.82 -14.14 7.65
C SER A 331 -2.11 -14.80 7.20
N PRO A 332 -2.56 -15.87 7.86
CA PRO A 332 -3.85 -16.46 7.56
C PRO A 332 -4.97 -15.45 7.82
N ALA A 333 -5.99 -15.46 6.97
CA ALA A 333 -7.17 -14.63 7.15
C ALA A 333 -7.93 -15.04 8.43
N PRO A 334 -8.65 -14.10 9.09
CA PRO A 334 -9.48 -14.42 10.24
C PRO A 334 -10.50 -15.52 9.91
N GLY A 335 -10.59 -16.53 10.76
CA GLY A 335 -11.56 -17.62 10.60
C GLY A 335 -13.03 -17.17 10.80
N VAL A 336 -13.98 -18.02 10.46
CA VAL A 336 -15.43 -17.69 10.51
C VAL A 336 -15.87 -17.26 11.91
N ILE A 337 -15.37 -17.91 12.97
CA ILE A 337 -15.74 -17.61 14.37
C ILE A 337 -15.19 -16.23 14.80
N ALA A 338 -14.03 -15.83 14.29
CA ALA A 338 -13.42 -14.55 14.60
C ALA A 338 -14.08 -13.35 13.88
N ARG A 339 -15.00 -13.61 12.94
CA ARG A 339 -15.67 -12.57 12.15
C ARG A 339 -17.02 -12.19 12.74
N LYS A 340 -17.36 -10.91 12.60
CA LYS A 340 -18.68 -10.34 12.89
C LYS A 340 -19.31 -9.82 11.60
N GLY A 341 -20.63 -9.87 11.47
CA GLY A 341 -21.34 -9.35 10.31
C GLY A 341 -21.11 -7.84 10.11
N VAL A 342 -20.97 -7.44 8.86
CA VAL A 342 -20.79 -6.04 8.48
C VAL A 342 -22.10 -5.28 8.61
N SER A 343 -22.15 -4.27 9.49
CA SER A 343 -23.35 -3.49 9.78
C SER A 343 -23.09 -2.04 10.16
N VAL A 344 -21.81 -1.63 10.24
CA VAL A 344 -21.42 -0.25 10.50
C VAL A 344 -21.01 0.40 9.19
N PRO A 345 -21.63 1.54 8.80
CA PRO A 345 -21.27 2.20 7.54
C PRO A 345 -19.85 2.77 7.56
N LEU A 346 -19.17 2.68 6.43
CA LEU A 346 -17.99 3.47 6.09
C LEU A 346 -18.46 4.57 5.12
N GLN A 347 -18.55 5.80 5.58
CA GLN A 347 -18.94 6.91 4.73
C GLN A 347 -17.77 7.31 3.83
N THR A 348 -18.02 7.34 2.51
CA THR A 348 -17.02 7.76 1.51
C THR A 348 -17.06 9.25 1.25
N GLY A 349 -18.15 9.91 1.63
CA GLY A 349 -18.41 11.31 1.30
C GLY A 349 -18.82 11.53 -0.16
N ILE A 350 -19.06 10.47 -0.90
CA ILE A 350 -19.47 10.52 -2.32
C ILE A 350 -20.94 10.12 -2.40
N LYS A 351 -21.80 11.07 -2.79
CA LYS A 351 -23.26 10.89 -2.87
C LYS A 351 -23.68 9.62 -3.58
N ALA A 352 -23.09 9.36 -4.75
CA ALA A 352 -23.44 8.21 -5.56
C ALA A 352 -23.07 6.87 -4.91
N ILE A 353 -21.99 6.82 -4.13
CA ILE A 353 -21.56 5.60 -3.43
C ILE A 353 -22.39 5.41 -2.16
N ASP A 354 -22.43 6.39 -1.28
CA ASP A 354 -23.07 6.29 0.03
C ASP A 354 -24.59 6.03 -0.10
N ALA A 355 -25.22 6.54 -1.17
CA ALA A 355 -26.63 6.32 -1.46
C ALA A 355 -26.92 5.00 -2.21
N LEU A 356 -26.13 4.64 -3.21
CA LEU A 356 -26.48 3.59 -4.16
C LEU A 356 -25.65 2.30 -3.98
N VAL A 357 -24.40 2.40 -3.54
CA VAL A 357 -23.45 1.28 -3.38
C VAL A 357 -22.76 1.40 -2.02
N PRO A 358 -23.51 1.36 -0.91
CA PRO A 358 -22.96 1.64 0.41
C PRO A 358 -21.91 0.62 0.83
N ILE A 359 -20.88 1.12 1.50
CA ILE A 359 -19.74 0.34 1.99
C ILE A 359 -19.82 0.24 3.52
N GLY A 360 -19.58 -0.95 4.06
CA GLY A 360 -19.53 -1.18 5.51
C GLY A 360 -18.11 -1.42 6.00
N ARG A 361 -17.87 -1.11 7.26
CA ARG A 361 -16.58 -1.37 7.92
C ARG A 361 -16.31 -2.87 7.99
N GLY A 362 -15.20 -3.30 7.37
CA GLY A 362 -14.83 -4.71 7.22
C GLY A 362 -15.27 -5.33 5.88
N GLN A 363 -15.85 -4.56 4.97
CA GLN A 363 -16.24 -4.98 3.63
C GLN A 363 -15.08 -4.85 2.64
N ARG A 364 -15.11 -5.64 1.57
CA ARG A 364 -14.23 -5.56 0.40
C ARG A 364 -15.04 -5.04 -0.78
N GLU A 365 -14.81 -3.81 -1.17
CA GLU A 365 -15.53 -3.20 -2.30
C GLU A 365 -14.57 -2.85 -3.41
N LEU A 366 -14.72 -3.49 -4.57
CA LEU A 366 -13.85 -3.30 -5.72
C LEU A 366 -14.15 -1.99 -6.44
N ILE A 367 -13.13 -1.21 -6.76
CA ILE A 367 -13.23 -0.07 -7.68
C ILE A 367 -12.63 -0.52 -9.03
N ILE A 368 -13.45 -0.59 -10.07
CA ILE A 368 -13.06 -1.14 -11.37
C ILE A 368 -13.43 -0.20 -12.51
N GLY A 369 -12.58 -0.11 -13.53
CA GLY A 369 -12.82 0.70 -14.74
C GLY A 369 -11.53 0.97 -15.50
N ASP A 370 -11.66 1.59 -16.67
CA ASP A 370 -10.54 1.91 -17.55
C ASP A 370 -9.59 2.96 -16.96
N ARG A 371 -8.45 3.17 -17.61
CA ARG A 371 -7.51 4.23 -17.23
C ARG A 371 -8.17 5.60 -17.19
N GLN A 372 -7.78 6.43 -16.23
CA GLN A 372 -8.21 7.83 -16.08
C GLN A 372 -9.72 8.04 -15.88
N THR A 373 -10.48 7.02 -15.50
CA THR A 373 -11.91 7.13 -15.17
C THR A 373 -12.20 7.67 -13.76
N GLY A 374 -11.16 7.94 -12.97
CA GLY A 374 -11.29 8.51 -11.62
C GLY A 374 -11.21 7.53 -10.46
N LYS A 375 -10.72 6.28 -10.68
CA LYS A 375 -10.59 5.25 -9.62
C LYS A 375 -9.83 5.74 -8.40
N THR A 376 -8.63 6.25 -8.59
CA THR A 376 -7.77 6.82 -7.53
C THR A 376 -8.43 8.01 -6.83
N ALA A 377 -9.18 8.85 -7.56
CA ALA A 377 -9.86 9.99 -6.96
C ALA A 377 -10.94 9.56 -5.96
N ILE A 378 -11.73 8.53 -6.28
CA ILE A 378 -12.72 7.94 -5.36
C ILE A 378 -12.05 7.40 -4.11
N ALA A 379 -10.93 6.69 -4.25
CA ALA A 379 -10.19 6.15 -3.12
C ALA A 379 -9.62 7.27 -2.23
N ILE A 380 -9.11 8.35 -2.81
CA ILE A 380 -8.61 9.51 -2.05
C ILE A 380 -9.77 10.22 -1.35
N ASP A 381 -10.91 10.44 -2.01
CA ASP A 381 -12.09 11.04 -1.37
C ASP A 381 -12.58 10.20 -0.19
N ALA A 382 -12.59 8.87 -0.32
CA ALA A 382 -12.91 7.97 0.78
C ALA A 382 -11.93 8.12 1.97
N ILE A 383 -10.62 8.29 1.71
CA ILE A 383 -9.62 8.57 2.76
C ILE A 383 -9.87 9.94 3.39
N LEU A 384 -10.06 10.98 2.58
CA LEU A 384 -10.30 12.36 3.08
C LEU A 384 -11.52 12.44 3.99
N ASN A 385 -12.54 11.65 3.70
CA ASN A 385 -13.78 11.62 4.49
C ASN A 385 -13.62 10.89 5.83
N GLN A 386 -12.49 10.22 6.10
CA GLN A 386 -12.25 9.56 7.39
C GLN A 386 -11.72 10.52 8.47
N LYS A 387 -11.54 11.80 8.15
CA LYS A 387 -11.14 12.80 9.14
C LYS A 387 -12.13 12.78 10.31
N ASP A 388 -11.60 12.75 11.53
CA ASP A 388 -12.37 12.77 12.80
C ASP A 388 -13.30 11.55 13.04
N THR A 389 -13.24 10.51 12.18
CA THR A 389 -14.03 9.27 12.35
C THR A 389 -13.33 8.20 13.19
N GLY A 390 -12.04 8.40 13.49
CA GLY A 390 -11.20 7.42 14.19
C GLY A 390 -10.72 6.25 13.32
N VAL A 391 -11.04 6.23 12.02
CA VAL A 391 -10.58 5.23 11.06
C VAL A 391 -9.16 5.58 10.60
N LEU A 392 -8.24 4.64 10.72
CA LEU A 392 -6.89 4.75 10.17
C LEU A 392 -6.89 4.32 8.70
N CYS A 393 -6.12 5.02 7.88
CA CYS A 393 -6.09 4.77 6.45
C CYS A 393 -4.72 4.23 6.02
N ILE A 394 -4.72 3.29 5.06
CA ILE A 394 -3.50 2.79 4.43
C ILE A 394 -3.70 2.91 2.91
N TYR A 395 -2.82 3.64 2.26
CA TYR A 395 -2.81 3.74 0.80
C TYR A 395 -1.62 2.97 0.24
N VAL A 396 -1.87 1.90 -0.49
CA VAL A 396 -0.84 1.07 -1.10
C VAL A 396 -0.75 1.39 -2.58
N ALA A 397 0.32 2.09 -2.97
CA ALA A 397 0.64 2.42 -4.36
C ALA A 397 1.47 1.29 -4.98
N ILE A 398 0.95 0.63 -6.02
CA ILE A 398 1.57 -0.54 -6.64
C ILE A 398 1.91 -0.22 -8.10
N GLY A 399 3.19 -0.18 -8.45
CA GLY A 399 3.65 0.06 -9.81
C GLY A 399 3.20 1.40 -10.39
N GLN A 400 2.99 2.40 -9.53
CA GLN A 400 2.67 3.77 -9.93
C GLN A 400 3.94 4.57 -10.22
N LYS A 401 3.82 5.61 -11.05
CA LYS A 401 4.93 6.54 -11.24
C LYS A 401 5.18 7.32 -9.96
N GLU A 402 6.43 7.53 -9.60
CA GLU A 402 6.83 8.28 -8.42
C GLU A 402 6.15 9.66 -8.33
N SER A 403 6.11 10.40 -9.44
CA SER A 403 5.43 11.70 -9.52
C SER A 403 3.93 11.62 -9.22
N THR A 404 3.27 10.51 -9.55
CA THR A 404 1.85 10.29 -9.25
C THR A 404 1.65 10.08 -7.76
N VAL A 405 2.49 9.23 -7.15
CA VAL A 405 2.46 8.98 -5.70
C VAL A 405 2.76 10.24 -4.91
N ALA A 406 3.79 10.99 -5.31
CA ALA A 406 4.12 12.28 -4.70
C ALA A 406 2.92 13.25 -4.75
N GLY A 407 2.21 13.30 -5.89
CA GLY A 407 0.99 14.09 -6.04
C GLY A 407 -0.16 13.63 -5.11
N VAL A 408 -0.31 12.33 -4.87
CA VAL A 408 -1.29 11.78 -3.91
C VAL A 408 -0.90 12.16 -2.47
N VAL A 409 0.34 11.92 -2.08
CA VAL A 409 0.87 12.27 -0.74
C VAL A 409 0.71 13.76 -0.47
N GLN A 410 1.02 14.62 -1.44
CA GLN A 410 0.85 16.06 -1.31
C GLN A 410 -0.62 16.44 -1.07
N LYS A 411 -1.56 15.86 -1.81
CA LYS A 411 -3.00 16.09 -1.62
C LYS A 411 -3.49 15.65 -0.24
N LEU A 412 -3.04 14.48 0.23
CA LEU A 412 -3.36 14.00 1.58
C LEU A 412 -2.78 14.94 2.65
N ARG A 413 -1.57 15.45 2.43
CA ARG A 413 -0.90 16.40 3.34
C ARG A 413 -1.61 17.75 3.38
N ASP A 414 -1.95 18.32 2.22
CA ASP A 414 -2.63 19.61 2.11
C ASP A 414 -4.03 19.61 2.78
N ARG A 415 -4.67 18.43 2.83
CA ARG A 415 -5.98 18.23 3.49
C ARG A 415 -5.86 17.72 4.93
N GLY A 416 -4.65 17.56 5.46
CA GLY A 416 -4.40 17.06 6.81
C GLY A 416 -4.67 15.57 7.01
N ALA A 417 -4.89 14.81 5.92
CA ALA A 417 -5.20 13.39 5.99
C ALA A 417 -3.99 12.51 6.29
N MET A 418 -2.77 13.01 6.11
CA MET A 418 -1.56 12.28 6.50
C MET A 418 -1.51 11.98 8.01
N ALA A 419 -2.18 12.77 8.84
CA ALA A 419 -2.20 12.55 10.28
C ALA A 419 -2.79 11.18 10.71
N TYR A 420 -3.58 10.55 9.84
CA TYR A 420 -4.21 9.25 10.07
C TYR A 420 -3.99 8.28 8.90
N THR A 421 -3.04 8.56 8.00
CA THR A 421 -2.79 7.75 6.79
C THR A 421 -1.35 7.30 6.73
N THR A 422 -1.12 6.00 6.49
CA THR A 422 0.17 5.43 6.12
C THR A 422 0.17 5.16 4.62
N VAL A 423 1.25 5.52 3.94
CA VAL A 423 1.42 5.24 2.50
C VAL A 423 2.49 4.17 2.32
N VAL A 424 2.15 3.06 1.68
CA VAL A 424 3.09 2.01 1.27
C VAL A 424 3.30 2.12 -0.23
N CYS A 425 4.53 2.26 -0.67
CA CYS A 425 4.82 2.52 -2.07
C CYS A 425 5.79 1.49 -2.66
N ALA A 426 5.41 0.94 -3.82
CA ALA A 426 6.30 0.22 -4.72
C ALA A 426 6.19 0.88 -6.11
N HIS A 427 7.25 1.59 -6.50
CA HIS A 427 7.26 2.37 -7.73
C HIS A 427 7.32 1.49 -8.99
N ALA A 428 6.93 2.05 -10.13
CA ALA A 428 6.97 1.34 -11.41
C ALA A 428 8.39 0.97 -11.88
N SER A 429 9.42 1.60 -11.31
CA SER A 429 10.82 1.31 -11.58
C SER A 429 11.43 0.25 -10.65
N GLU A 430 10.70 -0.19 -9.65
CA GLU A 430 11.15 -1.24 -8.75
C GLU A 430 10.99 -2.63 -9.35
N THR A 431 11.67 -3.60 -8.75
CA THR A 431 11.63 -5.00 -9.20
C THR A 431 10.27 -5.64 -8.96
N ALA A 432 9.90 -6.63 -9.75
CA ALA A 432 8.64 -7.36 -9.61
C ALA A 432 8.40 -7.91 -8.18
N PRO A 433 9.39 -8.43 -7.43
CA PRO A 433 9.22 -8.83 -6.04
C PRO A 433 8.70 -7.71 -5.14
N MET A 434 9.17 -6.47 -5.29
CA MET A 434 8.71 -5.34 -4.47
C MET A 434 7.24 -5.00 -4.75
N LEU A 435 6.82 -5.04 -6.03
CA LEU A 435 5.43 -4.85 -6.41
C LEU A 435 4.51 -5.96 -5.87
N TYR A 436 5.04 -7.19 -5.84
CA TYR A 436 4.33 -8.36 -5.32
C TYR A 436 4.05 -8.25 -3.82
N ILE A 437 5.06 -7.87 -3.01
CA ILE A 437 4.95 -7.86 -1.54
C ILE A 437 4.25 -6.62 -0.99
N ALA A 438 4.25 -5.47 -1.69
CA ALA A 438 3.70 -4.21 -1.20
C ALA A 438 2.26 -4.31 -0.67
N PRO A 439 1.29 -4.97 -1.35
CA PRO A 439 -0.06 -5.13 -0.82
C PRO A 439 -0.12 -5.94 0.47
N TYR A 440 0.72 -6.97 0.59
CA TYR A 440 0.81 -7.79 1.79
C TYR A 440 1.43 -7.03 2.96
N ALA A 441 2.43 -6.19 2.69
CA ALA A 441 3.02 -5.29 3.68
C ALA A 441 1.97 -4.30 4.21
N GLY A 442 1.21 -3.66 3.31
CA GLY A 442 0.09 -2.79 3.69
C GLY A 442 -0.97 -3.51 4.52
N ALA A 443 -1.33 -4.74 4.14
CA ALA A 443 -2.27 -5.57 4.90
C ALA A 443 -1.73 -5.90 6.30
N ALA A 444 -0.44 -6.25 6.43
CA ALA A 444 0.18 -6.54 7.72
C ALA A 444 0.17 -5.32 8.66
N ILE A 445 0.43 -4.11 8.13
CA ILE A 445 0.32 -2.86 8.88
C ILE A 445 -1.15 -2.62 9.31
N GLY A 446 -2.12 -2.85 8.42
CA GLY A 446 -3.54 -2.71 8.74
C GLY A 446 -4.03 -3.68 9.80
N GLU A 447 -3.59 -4.92 9.72
CA GLU A 447 -3.93 -5.96 10.71
C GLU A 447 -3.43 -5.63 12.11
N TYR A 448 -2.28 -4.97 12.23
CA TYR A 448 -1.78 -4.52 13.53
C TYR A 448 -2.82 -3.69 14.27
N PHE A 449 -3.45 -2.74 13.60
CA PHE A 449 -4.49 -1.89 14.15
C PHE A 449 -5.83 -2.63 14.31
N MET A 450 -6.21 -3.43 13.32
CA MET A 450 -7.47 -4.18 13.35
C MET A 450 -7.56 -5.11 14.56
N TYR A 451 -6.50 -5.88 14.87
CA TYR A 451 -6.45 -6.77 16.02
C TYR A 451 -6.38 -6.05 17.37
N ARG A 452 -6.12 -4.73 17.36
CA ARG A 452 -6.14 -3.83 18.54
C ARG A 452 -7.43 -3.02 18.67
N GLY A 453 -8.50 -3.45 17.98
CA GLY A 453 -9.81 -2.83 18.08
C GLY A 453 -10.00 -1.54 17.31
N ARG A 454 -9.06 -1.20 16.38
CA ARG A 454 -9.17 -0.02 15.54
C ARG A 454 -9.84 -0.38 14.20
N ASP A 455 -10.52 0.59 13.64
CA ASP A 455 -11.05 0.47 12.28
C ASP A 455 -10.03 0.99 11.27
N VAL A 456 -9.83 0.23 10.18
CA VAL A 456 -8.85 0.52 9.14
C VAL A 456 -9.53 0.56 7.77
N LEU A 457 -9.17 1.53 6.96
CA LEU A 457 -9.48 1.58 5.53
C LEU A 457 -8.19 1.36 4.75
N ILE A 458 -8.11 0.29 3.96
CA ILE A 458 -6.97 0.00 3.10
C ILE A 458 -7.35 0.11 1.63
N VAL A 459 -6.56 0.85 0.86
CA VAL A 459 -6.69 1.02 -0.59
C VAL A 459 -5.52 0.33 -1.28
N TYR A 460 -5.79 -0.48 -2.30
CA TYR A 460 -4.76 -1.10 -3.14
C TYR A 460 -4.83 -0.53 -4.56
N ASP A 461 -3.93 0.35 -4.92
CA ASP A 461 -3.92 1.08 -6.21
C ASP A 461 -2.65 0.74 -7.03
N ASP A 462 -2.63 -0.26 -7.97
CA ASP A 462 -3.72 -1.18 -8.29
C ASP A 462 -3.26 -2.65 -8.26
N LEU A 463 -4.17 -3.56 -7.98
CA LEU A 463 -3.90 -5.01 -7.94
C LEU A 463 -3.66 -5.63 -9.33
N SER A 464 -4.04 -4.95 -10.43
CA SER A 464 -3.72 -5.40 -11.78
C SER A 464 -2.21 -5.47 -11.97
N LYS A 465 -1.46 -4.48 -11.44
CA LYS A 465 0.00 -4.46 -11.51
C LYS A 465 0.66 -5.48 -10.60
N GLN A 466 0.08 -5.74 -9.43
CA GLN A 466 0.53 -6.87 -8.60
C GLN A 466 0.40 -8.19 -9.36
N ALA A 467 -0.72 -8.41 -10.05
CA ALA A 467 -0.91 -9.63 -10.84
C ALA A 467 0.12 -9.75 -11.97
N VAL A 468 0.45 -8.64 -12.65
CA VAL A 468 1.49 -8.60 -13.69
C VAL A 468 2.86 -8.96 -13.10
N ALA A 469 3.24 -8.37 -11.97
CA ALA A 469 4.48 -8.67 -11.27
C ALA A 469 4.55 -10.15 -10.84
N TYR A 470 3.45 -10.70 -10.33
CA TYR A 470 3.38 -12.11 -9.97
C TYR A 470 3.49 -13.05 -11.17
N ARG A 471 2.92 -12.67 -12.32
CA ARG A 471 3.09 -13.39 -13.58
C ARG A 471 4.56 -13.40 -14.01
N GLU A 472 5.24 -12.28 -13.93
CA GLU A 472 6.65 -12.15 -14.26
C GLU A 472 7.51 -13.04 -13.37
N ILE A 473 7.36 -12.96 -12.04
CA ILE A 473 8.04 -13.83 -11.07
C ILE A 473 7.78 -15.31 -11.37
N SER A 474 6.53 -15.68 -11.65
CA SER A 474 6.15 -17.08 -11.90
C SER A 474 6.75 -17.64 -13.18
N LEU A 475 6.84 -16.82 -14.24
CA LEU A 475 7.47 -17.20 -15.49
C LEU A 475 8.99 -17.38 -15.34
N LEU A 476 9.64 -16.48 -14.58
CA LEU A 476 11.07 -16.59 -14.28
C LEU A 476 11.39 -17.81 -13.40
N LEU A 477 10.49 -18.16 -12.47
CA LEU A 477 10.55 -19.41 -11.69
C LEU A 477 10.19 -20.65 -12.51
N GLN A 478 9.90 -20.51 -13.82
CA GLN A 478 9.51 -21.58 -14.73
C GLN A 478 8.23 -22.32 -14.32
N ARG A 479 7.32 -21.67 -13.59
CA ARG A 479 6.00 -22.21 -13.30
C ARG A 479 5.15 -22.26 -14.58
N PRO A 480 4.37 -23.34 -14.82
CA PRO A 480 3.57 -23.46 -16.03
C PRO A 480 2.54 -22.35 -16.15
N PRO A 481 2.51 -21.60 -17.27
CA PRO A 481 1.53 -20.53 -17.48
C PRO A 481 0.15 -21.12 -17.81
N GLY A 482 -0.90 -20.42 -17.30
CA GLY A 482 -2.30 -20.64 -17.61
C GLY A 482 -2.88 -19.57 -18.56
N ARG A 483 -4.16 -19.21 -18.33
CA ARG A 483 -4.87 -18.18 -19.11
C ARG A 483 -4.12 -16.83 -19.03
N GLU A 484 -3.94 -16.18 -20.18
CA GLU A 484 -3.25 -14.88 -20.30
C GLU A 484 -1.81 -14.91 -19.71
N ALA A 485 -1.18 -16.10 -19.75
CA ALA A 485 0.12 -16.39 -19.17
C ALA A 485 0.23 -16.19 -17.64
N TYR A 486 -0.88 -16.02 -16.93
CA TYR A 486 -0.87 -16.02 -15.46
C TYR A 486 -0.68 -17.44 -14.92
N PRO A 487 -0.03 -17.59 -13.76
CA PRO A 487 0.09 -18.89 -13.10
C PRO A 487 -1.29 -19.36 -12.59
N GLY A 488 -1.45 -20.67 -12.42
CA GLY A 488 -2.71 -21.27 -12.02
C GLY A 488 -3.23 -20.84 -10.66
N ASP A 489 -2.38 -20.32 -9.80
CA ASP A 489 -2.68 -19.86 -8.44
C ASP A 489 -2.91 -18.34 -8.32
N VAL A 490 -3.05 -17.60 -9.43
CA VAL A 490 -3.29 -16.15 -9.40
C VAL A 490 -4.60 -15.77 -8.69
N PHE A 491 -5.61 -16.65 -8.69
CA PHE A 491 -6.80 -16.44 -7.86
C PHE A 491 -6.43 -16.41 -6.37
N TYR A 492 -5.59 -17.33 -5.93
CA TYR A 492 -5.12 -17.41 -4.56
C TYR A 492 -4.26 -16.22 -4.15
N LEU A 493 -3.50 -15.62 -5.08
CA LEU A 493 -2.78 -14.38 -4.84
C LEU A 493 -3.68 -13.28 -4.25
N HIS A 494 -4.81 -12.99 -4.91
CA HIS A 494 -5.72 -11.93 -4.47
C HIS A 494 -6.66 -12.39 -3.34
N SER A 495 -7.10 -13.65 -3.34
CA SER A 495 -8.02 -14.13 -2.32
C SER A 495 -7.38 -14.17 -0.92
N ARG A 496 -6.14 -14.67 -0.80
CA ARG A 496 -5.42 -14.69 0.49
C ARG A 496 -5.08 -13.27 1.00
N LEU A 497 -4.98 -12.27 0.12
CA LEU A 497 -4.81 -10.87 0.49
C LEU A 497 -6.15 -10.27 0.98
N LEU A 498 -7.18 -10.36 0.14
CA LEU A 498 -8.46 -9.67 0.36
C LEU A 498 -9.30 -10.31 1.47
N GLU A 499 -9.17 -11.62 1.69
CA GLU A 499 -9.86 -12.30 2.81
C GLU A 499 -9.35 -11.88 4.20
N ARG A 500 -8.19 -11.23 4.28
CA ARG A 500 -7.67 -10.64 5.53
C ARG A 500 -8.48 -9.41 5.96
N ALA A 501 -9.14 -8.74 5.00
CA ALA A 501 -10.07 -7.65 5.29
C ALA A 501 -11.39 -8.23 5.84
N ALA A 502 -11.72 -7.87 7.08
CA ALA A 502 -12.88 -8.37 7.78
C ALA A 502 -13.26 -7.44 8.94
N ARG A 503 -14.45 -7.63 9.48
CA ARG A 503 -14.84 -7.10 10.78
C ARG A 503 -14.69 -8.20 11.82
N LEU A 504 -13.94 -7.94 12.88
CA LEU A 504 -13.67 -8.90 13.94
C LEU A 504 -14.77 -8.90 15.01
N SER A 505 -14.94 -10.06 15.65
CA SER A 505 -15.72 -10.18 16.89
C SER A 505 -14.97 -9.49 18.04
N GLU A 506 -15.69 -9.14 19.09
CA GLU A 506 -15.09 -8.51 20.30
C GLU A 506 -13.99 -9.40 20.92
N GLU A 507 -14.18 -10.71 20.88
CA GLU A 507 -13.22 -11.70 21.38
C GLU A 507 -11.93 -11.75 20.54
N ALA A 508 -12.03 -11.43 19.26
CA ALA A 508 -10.91 -11.40 18.32
C ALA A 508 -10.23 -10.02 18.22
N GLY A 509 -10.66 -9.03 19.03
CA GLY A 509 -10.11 -7.68 19.05
C GLY A 509 -11.11 -6.57 18.70
N GLY A 510 -12.26 -6.88 18.07
CA GLY A 510 -13.37 -5.93 17.86
C GLY A 510 -13.16 -4.91 16.71
N GLY A 511 -11.99 -4.83 16.12
CA GLY A 511 -11.69 -3.90 15.02
C GLY A 511 -12.17 -4.36 13.65
N SER A 512 -11.94 -3.53 12.64
CA SER A 512 -12.25 -3.88 11.26
C SER A 512 -11.18 -3.41 10.27
N MET A 513 -11.06 -4.10 9.15
CA MET A 513 -10.29 -3.64 8.01
C MET A 513 -11.16 -3.69 6.76
N THR A 514 -11.43 -2.52 6.19
CA THR A 514 -12.22 -2.35 4.96
C THR A 514 -11.27 -2.21 3.80
N ALA A 515 -11.43 -3.03 2.76
CA ALA A 515 -10.55 -3.00 1.59
C ALA A 515 -11.22 -2.38 0.37
N LEU A 516 -10.53 -1.46 -0.27
CA LEU A 516 -10.86 -0.88 -1.57
C LEU A 516 -9.79 -1.27 -2.59
N PRO A 517 -9.83 -2.50 -3.12
CA PRO A 517 -8.97 -2.87 -4.23
C PRO A 517 -9.36 -2.10 -5.50
N ILE A 518 -8.36 -1.70 -6.27
CA ILE A 518 -8.53 -1.08 -7.58
C ILE A 518 -8.07 -2.06 -8.65
N ILE A 519 -8.89 -2.24 -9.67
CA ILE A 519 -8.56 -3.02 -10.88
C ILE A 519 -8.73 -2.13 -12.11
N GLU A 520 -7.75 -2.20 -13.01
CA GLU A 520 -7.80 -1.53 -14.29
C GLU A 520 -8.34 -2.47 -15.37
N THR A 521 -9.34 -2.01 -16.12
CA THR A 521 -9.85 -2.69 -17.31
C THR A 521 -9.29 -2.06 -18.59
N GLN A 522 -9.44 -2.76 -19.70
CA GLN A 522 -9.14 -2.27 -21.03
C GLN A 522 -10.43 -2.28 -21.86
N ALA A 523 -10.82 -1.13 -22.39
CA ALA A 523 -12.05 -0.95 -23.17
C ALA A 523 -13.33 -1.46 -22.46
N GLY A 524 -13.39 -1.31 -21.12
CA GLY A 524 -14.53 -1.73 -20.32
C GLY A 524 -14.70 -3.26 -20.17
N ASP A 525 -13.70 -4.07 -20.56
CA ASP A 525 -13.82 -5.53 -20.48
C ASP A 525 -13.67 -6.05 -19.04
N ILE A 526 -14.82 -6.30 -18.42
CA ILE A 526 -14.92 -6.93 -17.09
C ILE A 526 -14.82 -8.46 -17.13
N SER A 527 -14.84 -9.07 -18.34
CA SER A 527 -14.75 -10.51 -18.51
C SER A 527 -13.32 -11.03 -18.60
N ALA A 528 -12.33 -10.15 -18.61
CA ALA A 528 -10.91 -10.47 -18.54
C ALA A 528 -10.58 -11.27 -17.25
N TYR A 529 -9.44 -11.98 -17.26
CA TYR A 529 -9.14 -12.96 -16.22
C TYR A 529 -9.00 -12.35 -14.82
N ILE A 530 -8.22 -11.28 -14.67
CA ILE A 530 -8.02 -10.65 -13.36
C ILE A 530 -9.29 -9.95 -12.85
N PRO A 531 -10.02 -9.13 -13.64
CA PRO A 531 -11.29 -8.55 -13.22
C PRO A 531 -12.29 -9.60 -12.69
N THR A 532 -12.52 -10.68 -13.43
CA THR A 532 -13.45 -11.76 -13.04
C THR A 532 -13.08 -12.39 -11.70
N ASN A 533 -11.78 -12.64 -11.48
CA ASN A 533 -11.29 -13.21 -10.23
C ASN A 533 -11.57 -12.27 -9.05
N VAL A 534 -11.24 -10.98 -9.17
CA VAL A 534 -11.39 -10.04 -8.07
C VAL A 534 -12.86 -9.71 -7.79
N ILE A 535 -13.72 -9.61 -8.81
CA ILE A 535 -15.18 -9.47 -8.64
C ILE A 535 -15.76 -10.64 -7.83
N SER A 536 -15.25 -11.87 -8.03
CA SER A 536 -15.73 -13.04 -7.30
C SER A 536 -15.26 -13.07 -5.82
N ILE A 537 -14.08 -12.50 -5.53
CA ILE A 537 -13.50 -12.45 -4.19
C ILE A 537 -14.15 -11.34 -3.34
N THR A 538 -14.53 -10.23 -3.95
CA THR A 538 -15.04 -9.03 -3.26
C THR A 538 -16.54 -9.12 -2.93
N ASP A 539 -16.97 -8.29 -1.98
CA ASP A 539 -18.37 -8.21 -1.53
C ASP A 539 -19.19 -7.21 -2.35
N GLY A 540 -18.66 -6.78 -3.47
CA GLY A 540 -19.30 -5.86 -4.41
C GLY A 540 -18.28 -5.13 -5.27
N GLN A 541 -18.79 -4.31 -6.20
CA GLN A 541 -17.95 -3.49 -7.08
C GLN A 541 -18.59 -2.16 -7.40
N ILE A 542 -17.74 -1.14 -7.53
CA ILE A 542 -18.04 0.18 -8.09
C ILE A 542 -17.46 0.22 -9.50
N PHE A 543 -18.31 0.16 -10.51
CA PHE A 543 -17.90 0.17 -11.90
C PHE A 543 -17.88 1.59 -12.46
N LEU A 544 -16.72 2.02 -12.97
CA LEU A 544 -16.53 3.32 -13.62
C LEU A 544 -16.51 3.16 -15.13
N GLU A 545 -17.39 3.89 -15.78
CA GLU A 545 -17.62 3.81 -17.23
C GLU A 545 -16.99 5.00 -17.96
N THR A 546 -16.23 4.72 -19.01
CA THR A 546 -15.52 5.75 -19.80
C THR A 546 -16.49 6.70 -20.49
N ASP A 547 -17.60 6.18 -21.04
CA ASP A 547 -18.60 6.99 -21.72
C ASP A 547 -19.27 8.01 -20.80
N LEU A 548 -19.59 7.60 -19.56
CA LEU A 548 -20.12 8.52 -18.56
C LEU A 548 -19.10 9.60 -18.19
N PHE A 549 -17.83 9.22 -18.08
CA PHE A 549 -16.75 10.17 -17.78
C PHE A 549 -16.61 11.23 -18.88
N HIS A 550 -16.66 10.83 -20.16
CA HIS A 550 -16.59 11.73 -21.31
C HIS A 550 -17.87 12.57 -21.45
N ALA A 551 -19.02 12.03 -21.06
CA ALA A 551 -20.27 12.78 -21.02
C ALA A 551 -20.35 13.81 -19.86
N GLY A 552 -19.27 13.93 -19.04
CA GLY A 552 -19.21 14.89 -17.95
C GLY A 552 -19.93 14.45 -16.67
N VAL A 553 -20.34 13.17 -16.59
CA VAL A 553 -20.88 12.60 -15.33
C VAL A 553 -19.70 12.18 -14.47
N ARG A 554 -19.43 12.91 -13.39
CA ARG A 554 -18.30 12.67 -12.49
C ARG A 554 -18.75 12.71 -11.03
N PRO A 555 -18.55 11.61 -10.25
CA PRO A 555 -17.88 10.35 -10.62
C PRO A 555 -18.67 9.55 -11.66
N ALA A 556 -17.94 8.86 -12.54
CA ALA A 556 -18.50 8.14 -13.67
C ALA A 556 -19.05 6.75 -13.29
N ILE A 557 -19.80 6.66 -12.20
CA ILE A 557 -20.29 5.41 -11.61
C ILE A 557 -21.47 4.88 -12.42
N ASN A 558 -21.32 3.67 -12.96
CA ASN A 558 -22.42 2.96 -13.56
C ASN A 558 -23.28 2.29 -12.48
N VAL A 559 -24.45 2.85 -12.18
CA VAL A 559 -25.37 2.38 -11.13
C VAL A 559 -25.93 0.97 -11.42
N GLY A 560 -26.05 0.60 -12.67
CA GLY A 560 -26.57 -0.72 -13.09
C GLY A 560 -25.59 -1.85 -12.85
N LEU A 561 -24.29 -1.62 -13.10
CA LEU A 561 -23.22 -2.61 -12.94
C LEU A 561 -22.57 -2.57 -11.56
N SER A 562 -22.78 -1.50 -10.79
CA SER A 562 -22.25 -1.35 -9.44
C SER A 562 -23.18 -2.03 -8.43
N VAL A 563 -22.59 -2.83 -7.54
CA VAL A 563 -23.34 -3.65 -6.58
C VAL A 563 -22.59 -3.66 -5.25
N SER A 564 -23.31 -3.46 -4.15
CA SER A 564 -22.84 -3.80 -2.80
C SER A 564 -23.66 -4.98 -2.28
N ARG A 565 -22.99 -6.09 -1.93
CA ARG A 565 -23.67 -7.28 -1.35
C ARG A 565 -24.11 -7.06 0.08
N VAL A 566 -23.48 -6.12 0.81
CA VAL A 566 -23.88 -5.71 2.16
C VAL A 566 -25.09 -4.78 2.10
N GLY A 567 -25.09 -3.87 1.14
CA GLY A 567 -26.23 -3.00 0.83
C GLY A 567 -26.70 -2.17 2.03
N GLY A 568 -28.02 -2.09 2.20
CA GLY A 568 -28.65 -1.27 3.23
C GLY A 568 -28.36 -1.66 4.69
N ALA A 569 -27.66 -2.77 4.95
CA ALA A 569 -27.19 -3.09 6.30
C ALA A 569 -26.01 -2.16 6.70
N ALA A 570 -25.27 -1.65 5.72
CA ALA A 570 -24.17 -0.71 5.88
C ALA A 570 -24.56 0.75 5.56
N GLN A 571 -25.81 1.12 5.70
CA GLN A 571 -26.28 2.49 5.53
C GLN A 571 -26.78 3.11 6.84
N LEU A 572 -26.57 4.41 6.99
CA LEU A 572 -27.24 5.20 8.02
C LEU A 572 -28.76 5.12 7.83
N GLY A 573 -29.52 5.04 8.92
CA GLY A 573 -30.97 4.93 8.86
C GLY A 573 -31.65 6.04 8.07
N ALA A 574 -31.16 7.26 8.20
CA ALA A 574 -31.59 8.43 7.42
C ALA A 574 -31.29 8.26 5.93
N MET A 575 -30.09 7.85 5.57
CA MET A 575 -29.70 7.63 4.16
C MET A 575 -30.54 6.52 3.53
N LYS A 576 -30.74 5.41 4.21
CA LYS A 576 -31.59 4.30 3.74
C LYS A 576 -33.03 4.73 3.50
N GLN A 577 -33.55 5.66 4.30
CA GLN A 577 -34.90 6.19 4.14
C GLN A 577 -35.05 7.02 2.87
N VAL A 578 -34.03 7.78 2.49
CA VAL A 578 -34.04 8.71 1.37
C VAL A 578 -33.63 8.02 0.06
N ALA A 579 -32.59 7.18 0.09
CA ALA A 579 -32.01 6.57 -1.10
C ALA A 579 -32.80 5.37 -1.65
N GLY A 580 -33.80 4.88 -0.93
CA GLY A 580 -34.49 3.61 -1.26
C GLY A 580 -35.13 3.59 -2.66
N ARG A 581 -35.63 4.70 -3.17
CA ARG A 581 -36.25 4.82 -4.51
C ARG A 581 -35.25 5.23 -5.59
N LEU A 582 -34.20 5.96 -5.22
CA LEU A 582 -33.23 6.58 -6.13
C LEU A 582 -32.63 5.58 -7.12
N ARG A 583 -32.30 4.39 -6.65
CA ARG A 583 -31.71 3.33 -7.48
C ARG A 583 -32.67 2.86 -8.58
N MET A 584 -33.95 2.68 -8.25
CA MET A 584 -34.97 2.26 -9.22
C MET A 584 -35.24 3.35 -10.25
N ASP A 585 -35.36 4.61 -9.78
CA ASP A 585 -35.60 5.75 -10.66
C ASP A 585 -34.46 5.96 -11.68
N LEU A 586 -33.21 5.81 -11.22
CA LEU A 586 -32.03 5.88 -12.11
C LEU A 586 -31.90 4.69 -13.05
N ALA A 587 -32.26 3.47 -12.63
CA ALA A 587 -32.27 2.30 -13.50
C ALA A 587 -33.33 2.47 -14.62
N GLN A 588 -34.55 2.91 -14.28
CA GLN A 588 -35.60 3.20 -15.24
C GLN A 588 -35.23 4.33 -16.20
N TYR A 589 -34.61 5.40 -15.68
CA TYR A 589 -34.08 6.48 -16.52
C TYR A 589 -33.09 5.96 -17.57
N ARG A 590 -32.12 5.14 -17.19
CA ARG A 590 -31.12 4.60 -18.11
C ARG A 590 -31.72 3.71 -19.20
N GLU A 591 -32.66 2.87 -18.83
CA GLU A 591 -33.39 2.02 -19.78
C GLU A 591 -34.13 2.90 -20.79
N LEU A 592 -34.90 3.87 -20.34
CA LEU A 592 -35.65 4.79 -21.20
C LEU A 592 -34.73 5.71 -22.01
N ALA A 593 -33.61 6.18 -21.46
CA ALA A 593 -32.66 7.05 -22.17
C ALA A 593 -32.04 6.35 -23.37
N SER A 594 -31.78 5.04 -23.30
CA SER A 594 -31.27 4.26 -24.43
C SER A 594 -32.30 4.16 -25.57
N PHE A 595 -33.59 4.03 -25.25
CA PHE A 595 -34.68 4.00 -26.23
C PHE A 595 -35.00 5.38 -26.80
N ALA A 596 -34.88 6.45 -25.99
CA ALA A 596 -35.17 7.82 -26.41
C ALA A 596 -34.26 8.33 -27.54
N GLN A 597 -33.06 7.75 -27.69
CA GLN A 597 -32.16 8.06 -28.81
C GLN A 597 -32.71 7.62 -30.18
N PHE A 598 -33.64 6.67 -30.20
CA PHE A 598 -34.17 6.06 -31.44
C PHE A 598 -35.63 6.44 -31.77
N GLY A 599 -36.35 7.12 -30.85
CA GLY A 599 -37.76 7.42 -31.00
C GLY A 599 -38.11 8.91 -30.92
N SER A 600 -38.88 9.43 -31.87
CA SER A 600 -39.30 10.84 -31.93
C SER A 600 -40.57 11.16 -31.13
N ASP A 601 -41.42 10.18 -30.81
CA ASP A 601 -42.71 10.37 -30.14
C ASP A 601 -42.73 9.64 -28.79
N LEU A 602 -42.29 10.36 -27.75
CA LEU A 602 -42.38 9.87 -26.36
C LEU A 602 -43.67 10.34 -25.71
N ASP A 603 -44.35 9.46 -24.98
CA ASP A 603 -45.50 9.83 -24.17
C ASP A 603 -45.08 10.77 -23.00
N LYS A 604 -46.06 11.43 -22.35
CA LYS A 604 -45.81 12.40 -21.31
C LYS A 604 -45.11 11.74 -20.10
N ALA A 605 -45.51 10.55 -19.69
CA ALA A 605 -44.97 9.86 -18.55
C ALA A 605 -43.47 9.51 -18.74
N THR A 606 -43.11 9.03 -19.94
CA THR A 606 -41.73 8.74 -20.33
C THR A 606 -40.86 10.02 -20.33
N ARG A 607 -41.41 11.14 -20.87
CA ARG A 607 -40.71 12.45 -20.82
C ARG A 607 -40.47 12.92 -19.42
N ASP A 608 -41.47 12.82 -18.53
CA ASP A 608 -41.36 13.22 -17.14
C ASP A 608 -40.29 12.36 -16.38
N THR A 609 -40.26 11.04 -16.65
CA THR A 609 -39.26 10.13 -16.08
C THR A 609 -37.83 10.47 -16.57
N LEU A 610 -37.66 10.75 -17.86
CA LEU A 610 -36.40 11.17 -18.44
C LEU A 610 -35.92 12.52 -17.86
N ALA A 611 -36.82 13.48 -17.74
CA ALA A 611 -36.52 14.78 -17.17
C ALA A 611 -36.10 14.69 -15.69
N ARG A 612 -36.77 13.85 -14.90
CA ARG A 612 -36.43 13.59 -13.51
C ARG A 612 -35.08 12.88 -13.37
N GLY A 613 -34.84 11.83 -14.17
CA GLY A 613 -33.60 11.08 -14.14
C GLY A 613 -32.37 11.90 -14.55
N SER A 614 -32.51 12.82 -15.52
CA SER A 614 -31.43 13.74 -15.89
C SER A 614 -31.04 14.68 -14.73
N ARG A 615 -32.04 15.22 -14.00
CA ARG A 615 -31.80 16.07 -12.83
C ARG A 615 -31.16 15.30 -11.66
N MET A 616 -31.61 14.06 -11.43
CA MET A 616 -30.99 13.18 -10.44
C MET A 616 -29.53 12.87 -10.78
N THR A 617 -29.23 12.63 -12.06
CA THR A 617 -27.87 12.40 -12.54
C THR A 617 -27.00 13.65 -12.33
N GLU A 618 -27.53 14.84 -12.59
CA GLU A 618 -26.82 16.10 -12.35
C GLU A 618 -26.54 16.31 -10.86
N LEU A 619 -27.52 16.02 -10.01
CA LEU A 619 -27.38 16.13 -8.56
C LEU A 619 -26.30 15.19 -7.99
N LEU A 620 -26.12 14.00 -8.56
CA LEU A 620 -25.11 13.04 -8.13
C LEU A 620 -23.69 13.41 -8.54
N LYS A 621 -23.53 14.38 -9.45
CA LYS A 621 -22.19 14.90 -9.78
C LYS A 621 -21.55 15.56 -8.57
N GLN A 622 -20.25 15.37 -8.45
CA GLN A 622 -19.46 15.87 -7.33
C GLN A 622 -18.02 16.14 -7.78
N PRO A 623 -17.42 17.28 -7.41
CA PRO A 623 -16.03 17.55 -7.72
C PRO A 623 -15.11 16.61 -6.94
N GLN A 624 -13.92 16.36 -7.48
CA GLN A 624 -12.90 15.57 -6.82
C GLN A 624 -12.34 16.27 -5.59
N TYR A 625 -11.95 15.49 -4.60
CA TYR A 625 -11.33 15.95 -3.35
C TYR A 625 -12.24 16.89 -2.53
N ALA A 626 -13.53 16.70 -2.66
CA ALA A 626 -14.57 17.44 -1.94
C ALA A 626 -15.63 16.47 -1.38
N PRO A 627 -15.26 15.60 -0.43
CA PRO A 627 -16.23 14.70 0.20
C PRO A 627 -17.30 15.53 0.93
N MET A 628 -18.55 15.06 0.86
CA MET A 628 -19.72 15.72 1.45
C MET A 628 -20.16 14.99 2.72
N ASP A 629 -20.50 15.73 3.77
CA ASP A 629 -21.05 15.16 5.00
C ASP A 629 -22.36 14.39 4.74
N ALA A 630 -22.60 13.34 5.52
CA ALA A 630 -23.76 12.47 5.35
C ALA A 630 -25.10 13.21 5.55
N ALA A 631 -25.16 14.22 6.41
CA ALA A 631 -26.37 15.01 6.62
C ALA A 631 -26.69 15.88 5.39
N ASP A 632 -25.67 16.46 4.78
CA ASP A 632 -25.80 17.23 3.55
C ASP A 632 -26.24 16.35 2.38
N GLN A 633 -25.65 15.15 2.25
CA GLN A 633 -26.07 14.18 1.25
C GLN A 633 -27.55 13.80 1.43
N VAL A 634 -27.97 13.48 2.66
CA VAL A 634 -29.37 13.14 2.98
C VAL A 634 -30.32 14.27 2.61
N ALA A 635 -29.97 15.51 2.94
CA ALA A 635 -30.81 16.66 2.66
C ALA A 635 -31.03 16.89 1.15
N VAL A 636 -29.95 16.85 0.38
CA VAL A 636 -29.98 17.05 -1.08
C VAL A 636 -30.73 15.92 -1.78
N LEU A 637 -30.47 14.67 -1.39
CA LEU A 637 -31.14 13.51 -1.97
C LEU A 637 -32.61 13.43 -1.56
N PHE A 638 -32.97 13.88 -0.36
CA PHE A 638 -34.35 13.99 0.07
C PHE A 638 -35.14 14.96 -0.80
N ALA A 639 -34.61 16.16 -1.04
CA ALA A 639 -35.26 17.16 -1.87
C ALA A 639 -35.50 16.65 -3.31
N ALA A 640 -34.53 15.95 -3.90
CA ALA A 640 -34.71 15.34 -5.21
C ALA A 640 -35.72 14.19 -5.20
N GLY A 641 -35.69 13.33 -4.19
CA GLY A 641 -36.63 12.23 -4.04
C GLY A 641 -38.08 12.66 -3.90
N GLU A 642 -38.35 13.77 -3.18
CA GLU A 642 -39.68 14.37 -3.02
C GLU A 642 -40.13 15.21 -4.25
N GLY A 643 -39.26 15.40 -5.26
CA GLY A 643 -39.61 16.06 -6.53
C GLY A 643 -39.40 17.57 -6.56
N TYR A 644 -38.76 18.19 -5.54
CA TYR A 644 -38.49 19.63 -5.54
C TYR A 644 -37.56 20.08 -6.67
N THR A 645 -36.82 19.19 -7.27
CA THR A 645 -35.97 19.46 -8.44
C THR A 645 -36.70 19.31 -9.77
N ASP A 646 -37.92 18.75 -9.83
CA ASP A 646 -38.62 18.42 -11.07
C ASP A 646 -39.01 19.63 -11.95
N THR A 647 -39.13 20.80 -11.36
CA THR A 647 -39.46 22.07 -12.05
C THR A 647 -38.25 22.91 -12.41
N ILE A 648 -37.07 22.57 -11.95
CA ILE A 648 -35.83 23.32 -12.13
C ILE A 648 -35.14 22.91 -13.44
N ALA A 649 -34.50 23.85 -14.15
CA ALA A 649 -33.63 23.50 -15.28
C ALA A 649 -32.45 22.64 -14.80
N VAL A 650 -31.99 21.70 -15.63
CA VAL A 650 -30.89 20.78 -15.23
C VAL A 650 -29.65 21.55 -14.82
N GLU A 651 -29.37 22.68 -15.47
CA GLU A 651 -28.21 23.56 -15.22
C GLU A 651 -28.27 24.26 -13.86
N ASP A 652 -29.49 24.49 -13.32
CA ASP A 652 -29.71 25.16 -12.03
C ASP A 652 -29.76 24.18 -10.84
N VAL A 653 -29.78 22.87 -11.07
CA VAL A 653 -29.85 21.86 -10.00
C VAL A 653 -28.70 22.00 -9.00
N PRO A 654 -27.44 22.20 -9.41
CA PRO A 654 -26.33 22.42 -8.44
C PRO A 654 -26.55 23.69 -7.59
N ARG A 655 -27.01 24.79 -8.21
CA ARG A 655 -27.28 26.04 -7.52
C ARG A 655 -28.39 25.90 -6.46
N TYR A 656 -29.43 25.13 -6.80
CA TYR A 656 -30.48 24.78 -5.84
C TYR A 656 -29.93 23.99 -4.65
N ALA A 657 -29.10 22.97 -4.92
CA ALA A 657 -28.50 22.16 -3.89
C ALA A 657 -27.64 23.01 -2.93
N ASP A 658 -26.79 23.88 -3.45
CA ASP A 658 -25.96 24.79 -2.66
C ASP A 658 -26.79 25.75 -1.81
N ALA A 659 -27.83 26.32 -2.40
CA ALA A 659 -28.77 27.21 -1.69
C ALA A 659 -29.51 26.47 -0.57
N LEU A 660 -29.96 25.22 -0.80
CA LEU A 660 -30.60 24.38 0.18
C LEU A 660 -29.68 24.08 1.37
N LEU A 661 -28.45 23.68 1.09
CA LEU A 661 -27.44 23.39 2.13
C LEU A 661 -27.14 24.66 2.94
N ALA A 662 -26.93 25.81 2.30
CA ALA A 662 -26.72 27.09 2.99
C ALA A 662 -27.90 27.47 3.90
N CYS A 663 -29.13 27.19 3.45
CA CYS A 663 -30.34 27.40 4.25
C CYS A 663 -30.38 26.45 5.47
N ILE A 664 -30.10 25.15 5.27
CA ILE A 664 -30.10 24.14 6.33
C ILE A 664 -29.02 24.42 7.38
N HIS A 665 -27.79 24.70 6.97
CA HIS A 665 -26.69 25.01 7.89
C HIS A 665 -27.02 26.21 8.78
N ARG A 666 -27.78 27.20 8.27
CA ARG A 666 -28.18 28.38 9.02
C ARG A 666 -29.39 28.14 9.93
N THR A 667 -30.39 27.38 9.46
CA THR A 667 -31.71 27.31 10.11
C THR A 667 -32.03 26.01 10.80
N TYR A 668 -31.30 24.92 10.45
CA TYR A 668 -31.51 23.59 10.96
C TYR A 668 -30.20 22.78 11.18
N PRO A 669 -29.22 23.30 11.95
CA PRO A 669 -27.96 22.65 12.19
C PRO A 669 -28.11 21.31 12.94
N GLU A 670 -29.24 21.08 13.62
CA GLU A 670 -29.55 19.84 14.37
C GLU A 670 -29.67 18.63 13.46
N LEU A 671 -29.93 18.82 12.17
CA LEU A 671 -30.00 17.74 11.17
C LEU A 671 -28.73 16.87 11.18
N HIS A 672 -27.57 17.51 11.32
CA HIS A 672 -26.28 16.81 11.42
C HIS A 672 -26.29 15.76 12.52
N ASN A 673 -26.68 16.13 13.75
CA ASN A 673 -26.72 15.23 14.88
C ASN A 673 -27.77 14.12 14.69
N LEU A 674 -28.90 14.43 14.08
CA LEU A 674 -29.97 13.45 13.81
C LEU A 674 -29.49 12.38 12.83
N VAL A 675 -28.82 12.76 11.73
CA VAL A 675 -28.31 11.82 10.72
C VAL A 675 -27.18 10.98 11.30
N HIS A 676 -26.23 11.58 12.00
CA HIS A 676 -25.09 10.88 12.60
C HIS A 676 -25.49 9.98 13.79
N SER A 677 -26.70 10.13 14.34
CA SER A 677 -27.24 9.16 15.30
C SER A 677 -27.43 7.75 14.74
N GLY A 678 -27.36 7.58 13.42
CA GLY A 678 -27.55 6.31 12.69
C GLY A 678 -29.01 5.86 12.60
N LYS A 679 -29.95 6.60 13.19
CA LYS A 679 -31.39 6.28 13.21
C LYS A 679 -32.09 6.88 11.98
N LYS A 680 -33.33 6.42 11.74
CA LYS A 680 -34.21 7.07 10.78
C LYS A 680 -34.57 8.49 11.23
N LEU A 681 -34.77 9.39 10.30
CA LEU A 681 -35.25 10.73 10.59
C LEU A 681 -36.69 10.65 11.13
N PRO A 682 -36.98 11.37 12.23
CA PRO A 682 -38.34 11.45 12.75
C PRO A 682 -39.24 12.24 11.77
N PRO A 683 -40.58 12.04 11.81
CA PRO A 683 -41.53 12.74 10.92
C PRO A 683 -41.39 14.25 10.95
N GLU A 684 -41.14 14.83 12.11
CA GLU A 684 -40.97 16.29 12.30
C GLU A 684 -39.74 16.82 11.53
N ALA A 685 -38.64 16.04 11.51
CA ALA A 685 -37.43 16.38 10.75
C ALA A 685 -37.70 16.35 9.23
N LEU A 686 -38.49 15.37 8.77
CA LEU A 686 -38.87 15.26 7.36
C LEU A 686 -39.78 16.44 6.93
N GLU A 687 -40.74 16.84 7.77
CA GLU A 687 -41.58 17.99 7.51
C GLU A 687 -40.74 19.26 7.46
N ARG A 688 -39.82 19.45 8.38
CA ARG A 688 -38.92 20.59 8.39
C ARG A 688 -38.05 20.65 7.12
N LEU A 689 -37.54 19.51 6.65
CA LEU A 689 -36.81 19.42 5.39
C LEU A 689 -37.68 19.78 4.18
N ARG A 690 -38.98 19.38 4.18
CA ARG A 690 -39.94 19.78 3.13
C ARG A 690 -40.16 21.26 3.09
N GLU A 691 -40.34 21.92 4.25
CA GLU A 691 -40.49 23.34 4.35
C GLU A 691 -39.29 24.07 3.78
N LEU A 692 -38.09 23.71 4.22
CA LEU A 692 -36.83 24.31 3.77
C LEU A 692 -36.58 24.11 2.27
N ALA A 693 -36.86 22.89 1.73
CA ALA A 693 -36.76 22.64 0.31
C ALA A 693 -37.74 23.48 -0.53
N ALA A 694 -38.98 23.62 -0.05
CA ALA A 694 -39.99 24.44 -0.72
C ALA A 694 -39.67 25.97 -0.63
N GLU A 695 -39.16 26.43 0.50
CA GLU A 695 -38.72 27.82 0.68
C GLU A 695 -37.55 28.15 -0.25
N THR A 696 -36.55 27.27 -0.30
CA THR A 696 -35.38 27.41 -1.18
C THR A 696 -35.80 27.47 -2.64
N LEU A 697 -36.75 26.61 -3.07
CA LEU A 697 -37.27 26.61 -4.43
C LEU A 697 -37.96 27.89 -4.82
N LYS A 698 -38.64 28.58 -3.87
CA LYS A 698 -39.31 29.89 -4.11
C LYS A 698 -38.32 31.04 -4.24
N ASN A 699 -37.13 30.92 -3.64
CA ASN A 699 -36.12 31.97 -3.56
C ASN A 699 -35.00 31.80 -4.62
N LEU A 700 -35.05 30.75 -5.45
CA LEU A 700 -34.12 30.49 -6.52
C LEU A 700 -34.39 31.32 -7.75
#